data_534382c792c170c8ed8e9b7c77ab9ad9
#
_entry.id   534382c792c170c8ed8e9b7c77ab9ad9
#
_cell.length_a   1.000
_cell.length_b   1.000
_cell.length_c   1.000
_cell.angle_alpha   90.00
_cell.angle_beta   90.00
_cell.angle_gamma   90.00
#
_symmetry.space_group_name_H-M   'P 1'
#
loop_
_entity.id
_entity.type
_entity.pdbx_description
1 polymer ?
#
loop_
_entity_poly.entity_id
_entity_poly.type
_entity_poly.pdbx_seq_one_letter_code
_entity_poly.pdbx_strand_id
1 'polypeptide(L)'
;MHPNFPASPYVYVLYTYDAAVGGTAPTWGDACASPPGATGDGCVVSGRLSRLTAAGNQMTGPEQVLVNDWCQQYPSHSVGDLAFGADGALYVTAGDGASFNFADYGQDGSPVNPCGDPPGGVGAALTPPTAEGGALRSQDPRTPADPATLDGSVLRLDPSTGAAMAGNPMIGSSDPNARRVVAHGLRNPFRMTVRPGTSEVWLGDVGWNTHEELNRIVAPTAGVTNFGWPCYEGPARQPGYDGLDLSVCESLYGAGTGAVAGPYYSYPHAGQVVAGETCPTGGSSTAGVAFYPAAGGPYPAAYRGALFFADYTRDCIWVMRAGANGLPDPANRATFAAQASNPVDLEVNPATGELWYADFQAAGAVRRISFAGANTPPTAAASASPTSGAAPLTVGFSGTGSSDPDPGATLTYAWDLDDDGAFDDAAGATASWTYQQPGTYTPELRVTDNLGASDTDAVTITAGNSPPTATIASPSSSLRWKVGDTVSFSGGATDAQSGTLPASALSWSLILNHCDSGGNCHQHPVQSWPQVASGSFSAPDHEYPSYLELTLTATDPGGLSDTDTVRLDPQTVNLSFSTSPSGIQLTVGSAAQATPFTRTVIVGSRNSVSAPHPRPSTGAATASSAGRTTAARPTTSSPRPRRPPTPPPTRRAGSPMPS
;
A
#
# COMPACT_ATOMS: atom_id res chain seq x y z
N MET A 1 15.71 -25.20 0.99
CA MET A 1 16.92 -25.22 1.87
C MET A 1 16.48 -25.57 3.29
N HIS A 2 17.42 -26.13 4.10
CA HIS A 2 17.16 -26.39 5.53
C HIS A 2 16.82 -25.07 6.25
N PRO A 3 15.82 -25.02 7.18
CA PRO A 3 15.44 -23.78 7.86
C PRO A 3 16.59 -23.08 8.62
N ASN A 4 17.57 -23.85 9.09
CA ASN A 4 18.76 -23.34 9.77
C ASN A 4 19.96 -23.13 8.84
N PHE A 5 19.74 -22.97 7.53
CA PHE A 5 20.81 -22.65 6.60
C PHE A 5 21.39 -21.23 6.91
N PRO A 6 22.71 -21.00 6.91
CA PRO A 6 23.80 -21.93 6.53
C PRO A 6 24.35 -22.80 7.66
N ALA A 7 23.88 -22.67 8.90
CA ALA A 7 24.39 -23.48 10.03
C ALA A 7 24.17 -25.00 9.79
N SER A 8 23.05 -25.36 9.17
CA SER A 8 22.79 -26.67 8.58
C SER A 8 22.83 -26.53 7.07
N PRO A 9 24.00 -26.77 6.42
CA PRO A 9 24.22 -26.41 5.02
C PRO A 9 23.59 -27.41 4.04
N TYR A 10 22.30 -27.71 4.23
CA TYR A 10 21.61 -28.68 3.43
C TYR A 10 20.62 -28.03 2.46
N VAL A 11 20.65 -28.51 1.21
CA VAL A 11 19.69 -28.19 0.15
C VAL A 11 18.95 -29.48 -0.21
N TYR A 12 17.64 -29.42 -0.27
CA TYR A 12 16.81 -30.55 -0.66
C TYR A 12 16.36 -30.34 -2.10
N VAL A 13 16.39 -31.42 -2.87
CA VAL A 13 15.94 -31.43 -4.27
C VAL A 13 14.98 -32.58 -4.47
N LEU A 14 13.86 -32.29 -5.12
CA LEU A 14 12.85 -33.24 -5.56
C LEU A 14 12.84 -33.18 -7.08
N TYR A 15 13.03 -34.33 -7.72
CA TYR A 15 13.13 -34.36 -9.18
C TYR A 15 12.71 -35.71 -9.76
N THR A 16 12.27 -35.69 -11.01
CA THR A 16 12.00 -36.88 -11.80
C THR A 16 13.34 -37.49 -12.21
N TYR A 17 13.58 -38.72 -11.77
CA TYR A 17 14.75 -39.49 -12.13
C TYR A 17 14.43 -40.33 -13.35
N ASP A 18 15.16 -40.13 -14.44
CA ASP A 18 14.93 -40.69 -15.76
C ASP A 18 15.32 -42.18 -15.83
N ALA A 19 14.75 -42.98 -14.95
CA ALA A 19 14.83 -44.43 -14.94
C ALA A 19 13.74 -45.03 -14.01
N ALA A 20 13.37 -46.26 -14.26
CA ALA A 20 12.57 -47.04 -13.33
C ALA A 20 13.27 -47.20 -11.97
N VAL A 21 12.53 -47.50 -10.90
CA VAL A 21 13.06 -47.75 -9.56
C VAL A 21 14.15 -48.83 -9.61
N GLY A 22 15.34 -48.49 -9.09
CA GLY A 22 16.54 -49.33 -9.14
C GLY A 22 17.31 -49.31 -10.48
N GLY A 23 16.81 -48.61 -11.47
CA GLY A 23 17.50 -48.41 -12.74
C GLY A 23 18.60 -47.36 -12.68
N THR A 24 19.32 -47.16 -13.76
CA THR A 24 20.40 -46.19 -13.89
C THR A 24 20.01 -45.13 -14.90
N ALA A 25 19.97 -43.88 -14.47
CA ALA A 25 19.73 -42.73 -15.32
C ALA A 25 21.07 -42.12 -15.81
N PRO A 26 21.07 -41.29 -16.86
CA PRO A 26 19.89 -41.01 -17.70
C PRO A 26 19.65 -42.09 -18.75
N THR A 27 18.41 -42.27 -19.14
CA THR A 27 18.01 -43.10 -20.26
C THR A 27 17.61 -42.27 -21.48
N TRP A 28 18.22 -41.13 -21.62
CA TRP A 28 18.02 -40.22 -22.75
C TRP A 28 18.15 -40.93 -24.10
N GLY A 29 17.06 -40.88 -24.88
CA GLY A 29 16.97 -41.57 -26.15
C GLY A 29 16.51 -43.01 -26.03
N ASP A 30 15.87 -43.39 -24.91
CA ASP A 30 15.13 -44.62 -24.78
C ASP A 30 13.94 -44.68 -25.79
N ALA A 31 13.19 -45.77 -25.77
CA ALA A 31 12.06 -45.94 -26.67
C ALA A 31 10.84 -45.07 -26.35
N CYS A 32 10.95 -44.18 -25.37
CA CYS A 32 9.89 -43.20 -25.10
C CYS A 32 9.66 -42.33 -26.29
N ALA A 33 8.43 -42.24 -26.75
CA ALA A 33 8.08 -41.38 -27.87
C ALA A 33 8.51 -39.95 -27.64
N SER A 34 9.10 -39.30 -28.64
CA SER A 34 9.39 -37.86 -28.65
C SER A 34 8.15 -37.04 -28.33
N PRO A 35 8.24 -35.82 -27.74
CA PRO A 35 7.04 -35.08 -27.37
C PRO A 35 5.86 -35.23 -28.35
N PRO A 36 4.67 -35.48 -27.82
CA PRO A 36 4.26 -35.39 -26.42
C PRO A 36 4.79 -36.49 -25.49
N GLY A 37 5.75 -37.24 -25.91
CA GLY A 37 6.49 -38.18 -25.11
C GLY A 37 5.61 -39.24 -24.49
N ALA A 38 5.79 -39.43 -23.26
CA ALA A 38 5.15 -40.39 -22.42
C ALA A 38 3.64 -40.25 -22.21
N THR A 39 2.91 -39.47 -22.97
CA THR A 39 1.46 -39.25 -22.74
C THR A 39 0.56 -40.35 -23.34
N GLY A 40 1.06 -41.09 -24.30
CA GLY A 40 0.34 -42.16 -24.99
C GLY A 40 0.78 -43.56 -24.50
N ASP A 41 2.07 -43.82 -24.38
CA ASP A 41 2.62 -45.14 -24.13
C ASP A 41 3.26 -45.34 -22.74
N GLY A 42 3.40 -44.29 -21.95
CA GLY A 42 4.00 -44.29 -20.63
C GLY A 42 5.51 -44.60 -20.63
N CYS A 43 6.30 -43.65 -20.20
CA CYS A 43 7.71 -43.90 -19.91
C CYS A 43 7.94 -43.93 -18.43
N VAL A 44 8.35 -45.08 -17.92
CA VAL A 44 8.55 -45.25 -16.50
C VAL A 44 9.71 -44.42 -16.01
N VAL A 45 9.40 -43.57 -15.06
CA VAL A 45 10.38 -42.79 -14.31
C VAL A 45 10.24 -43.05 -12.82
N SER A 46 11.09 -42.45 -12.01
CA SER A 46 10.94 -42.49 -10.57
C SER A 46 11.05 -41.11 -9.96
N GLY A 47 10.20 -40.81 -8.98
CA GLY A 47 10.38 -39.68 -8.11
C GLY A 47 11.59 -39.84 -7.19
N ARG A 48 12.43 -38.82 -7.05
CA ARG A 48 13.59 -38.87 -6.17
C ARG A 48 13.69 -37.62 -5.31
N LEU A 49 13.77 -37.86 -4.00
CA LEU A 49 14.10 -36.84 -3.00
C LEU A 49 15.54 -37.04 -2.55
N SER A 50 16.35 -35.99 -2.66
CA SER A 50 17.74 -36.02 -2.23
C SER A 50 18.12 -34.83 -1.37
N ARG A 51 19.14 -35.01 -0.54
CA ARG A 51 19.76 -33.96 0.24
C ARG A 51 21.18 -33.73 -0.26
N LEU A 52 21.49 -32.48 -0.54
CA LEU A 52 22.83 -32.02 -0.96
C LEU A 52 23.46 -31.22 0.17
N THR A 53 24.77 -31.33 0.33
CA THR A 53 25.54 -30.47 1.26
C THR A 53 26.15 -29.31 0.49
N ALA A 54 25.91 -28.09 0.94
CA ALA A 54 26.42 -26.87 0.31
C ALA A 54 27.68 -26.35 1.04
N ALA A 55 28.65 -25.85 0.26
CA ALA A 55 29.77 -25.05 0.75
C ALA A 55 29.89 -23.79 -0.13
N GLY A 56 29.51 -22.64 0.42
CA GLY A 56 29.29 -21.45 -0.39
C GLY A 56 28.19 -21.68 -1.42
N ASN A 57 28.50 -21.45 -2.70
CA ASN A 57 27.54 -21.60 -3.82
C ASN A 57 27.68 -22.95 -4.55
N GLN A 58 28.32 -23.92 -3.97
CA GLN A 58 28.61 -25.22 -4.60
C GLN A 58 28.19 -26.38 -3.69
N MET A 59 27.76 -27.46 -4.31
CA MET A 59 27.57 -28.75 -3.64
C MET A 59 28.91 -29.36 -3.30
N THR A 60 29.02 -29.95 -2.11
CA THR A 60 30.20 -30.74 -1.67
C THR A 60 29.80 -32.13 -1.25
N GLY A 61 30.63 -33.11 -1.58
CA GLY A 61 30.38 -34.50 -1.31
C GLY A 61 29.31 -35.12 -2.23
N PRO A 62 28.95 -36.39 -2.00
CA PRO A 62 27.97 -37.09 -2.80
C PRO A 62 26.54 -36.65 -2.47
N GLU A 63 25.65 -36.81 -3.42
CA GLU A 63 24.21 -36.76 -3.23
C GLU A 63 23.81 -37.82 -2.20
N GLN A 64 22.96 -37.41 -1.24
CA GLN A 64 22.32 -38.33 -0.31
C GLN A 64 20.86 -38.53 -0.71
N VAL A 65 20.57 -39.67 -1.33
CA VAL A 65 19.19 -40.04 -1.70
C VAL A 65 18.42 -40.39 -0.44
N LEU A 66 17.27 -39.76 -0.22
CA LEU A 66 16.39 -39.93 0.94
C LEU A 66 15.19 -40.82 0.60
N VAL A 67 14.60 -40.62 -0.59
CA VAL A 67 13.49 -41.41 -1.13
C VAL A 67 13.77 -41.68 -2.60
N ASN A 68 13.64 -42.95 -3.02
CA ASN A 68 13.86 -43.38 -4.41
C ASN A 68 12.98 -44.61 -4.81
N ASP A 69 12.03 -44.98 -3.99
CA ASP A 69 11.09 -46.07 -4.21
C ASP A 69 9.73 -45.60 -4.76
N TRP A 70 9.76 -44.57 -5.55
CA TRP A 70 8.61 -43.82 -6.07
C TRP A 70 8.46 -44.08 -7.57
N CYS A 71 7.76 -45.14 -7.95
CA CYS A 71 7.53 -45.49 -9.33
C CYS A 71 6.44 -44.64 -9.95
N GLN A 72 6.67 -44.14 -11.15
CA GLN A 72 5.68 -43.38 -11.92
C GLN A 72 5.64 -43.87 -13.38
N GLN A 73 4.47 -44.19 -13.83
CA GLN A 73 4.24 -44.72 -15.17
C GLN A 73 4.49 -43.65 -16.27
N TYR A 74 4.18 -42.40 -15.97
CA TYR A 74 4.36 -41.26 -16.83
C TYR A 74 5.22 -40.20 -16.14
N PRO A 75 6.12 -39.52 -16.84
CA PRO A 75 6.89 -38.40 -16.31
C PRO A 75 6.07 -37.14 -16.08
N SER A 76 4.86 -37.04 -16.65
CA SER A 76 3.87 -36.04 -16.30
C SER A 76 3.30 -36.32 -14.90
N HIS A 77 2.98 -35.26 -14.13
CA HIS A 77 2.50 -35.36 -12.74
C HIS A 77 3.46 -36.16 -11.84
N SER A 78 4.75 -36.12 -12.10
CA SER A 78 5.74 -36.95 -11.43
C SER A 78 6.00 -36.44 -10.01
N VAL A 79 6.56 -35.28 -9.86
CA VAL A 79 6.92 -34.70 -8.57
C VAL A 79 6.34 -33.30 -8.43
N GLY A 80 6.04 -32.88 -7.22
CA GLY A 80 5.47 -31.59 -6.89
C GLY A 80 6.46 -30.68 -6.19
N ASP A 81 6.35 -30.51 -4.88
CA ASP A 81 7.00 -29.47 -4.12
C ASP A 81 7.56 -29.93 -2.77
N LEU A 82 8.35 -29.07 -2.14
CA LEU A 82 9.03 -29.25 -0.86
C LEU A 82 8.77 -28.08 0.08
N ALA A 83 8.27 -28.33 1.28
CA ALA A 83 8.14 -27.32 2.31
C ALA A 83 8.54 -27.85 3.70
N PHE A 84 9.14 -26.99 4.53
CA PHE A 84 9.39 -27.30 5.93
C PHE A 84 8.22 -26.83 6.80
N GLY A 85 7.73 -27.73 7.64
CA GLY A 85 6.78 -27.40 8.69
C GLY A 85 7.43 -26.74 9.90
N ALA A 86 6.63 -26.03 10.70
CA ALA A 86 7.06 -25.48 11.98
C ALA A 86 7.48 -26.58 12.99
N ASP A 87 7.06 -27.80 12.76
CA ASP A 87 7.42 -28.99 13.52
C ASP A 87 8.78 -29.62 13.10
N GLY A 88 9.48 -28.98 12.14
CA GLY A 88 10.75 -29.44 11.62
C GLY A 88 10.67 -30.59 10.62
N ALA A 89 9.50 -31.07 10.28
CA ALA A 89 9.29 -32.09 9.26
C ALA A 89 9.46 -31.50 7.86
N LEU A 90 9.94 -32.32 6.93
CA LEU A 90 9.94 -32.03 5.50
C LEU A 90 8.67 -32.60 4.89
N TYR A 91 7.82 -31.73 4.35
CA TYR A 91 6.66 -32.11 3.55
C TYR A 91 7.05 -32.19 2.08
N VAL A 92 6.52 -33.20 1.38
CA VAL A 92 6.85 -33.48 -0.02
C VAL A 92 5.56 -33.87 -0.73
N THR A 93 5.32 -33.33 -1.92
CA THR A 93 4.16 -33.70 -2.74
C THR A 93 4.59 -34.45 -3.99
N ALA A 94 3.73 -35.33 -4.45
CA ALA A 94 3.84 -36.03 -5.71
C ALA A 94 2.50 -36.20 -6.39
N GLY A 95 2.52 -36.10 -7.72
CA GLY A 95 1.37 -36.38 -8.54
C GLY A 95 1.12 -37.89 -8.71
N ASP A 96 0.02 -38.19 -9.40
CA ASP A 96 -0.45 -39.57 -9.59
C ASP A 96 0.42 -40.38 -10.58
N GLY A 97 1.35 -39.72 -11.30
CA GLY A 97 2.20 -40.36 -12.29
C GLY A 97 1.43 -41.12 -13.39
N ALA A 98 0.19 -40.71 -13.67
CA ALA A 98 -0.73 -41.33 -14.60
C ALA A 98 -0.90 -40.49 -15.88
N SER A 99 -1.60 -41.01 -16.87
CA SER A 99 -1.92 -40.26 -18.10
C SER A 99 -2.81 -39.07 -17.81
N PHE A 100 -2.54 -37.95 -18.47
CA PHE A 100 -3.42 -36.80 -18.44
C PHE A 100 -4.42 -36.75 -19.60
N ASN A 101 -4.34 -37.67 -20.57
CA ASN A 101 -5.18 -37.67 -21.77
C ASN A 101 -6.45 -38.52 -21.63
N PHE A 102 -6.46 -39.53 -20.76
CA PHE A 102 -7.56 -40.50 -20.60
C PHE A 102 -7.67 -40.97 -19.16
N ALA A 103 -8.78 -41.62 -18.82
CA ALA A 103 -8.95 -42.26 -17.52
C ALA A 103 -8.00 -43.45 -17.43
N ASP A 104 -6.91 -43.27 -16.69
CA ASP A 104 -5.85 -44.25 -16.51
C ASP A 104 -6.13 -45.11 -15.26
N TYR A 105 -6.36 -46.39 -15.46
CA TYR A 105 -6.53 -47.38 -14.41
C TYR A 105 -5.45 -48.48 -14.45
N GLY A 106 -4.33 -48.27 -15.16
CA GLY A 106 -3.19 -49.15 -15.32
C GLY A 106 -3.23 -49.99 -16.60
N GLN A 107 -4.08 -49.66 -17.56
CA GLN A 107 -4.27 -50.41 -18.82
C GLN A 107 -3.16 -50.19 -19.84
N ASP A 108 -2.39 -49.18 -19.71
CA ASP A 108 -1.35 -48.76 -20.65
C ASP A 108 0.05 -48.90 -20.09
N GLY A 109 1.03 -48.57 -20.91
CA GLY A 109 2.45 -48.65 -20.59
C GLY A 109 3.20 -49.77 -21.32
N SER A 110 4.53 -49.69 -21.30
CA SER A 110 5.39 -50.73 -21.87
C SER A 110 6.51 -51.10 -20.88
N PRO A 111 6.39 -52.17 -20.12
CA PRO A 111 5.26 -53.12 -20.06
C PRO A 111 3.99 -52.47 -19.52
N VAL A 112 2.83 -53.11 -19.75
CA VAL A 112 1.55 -52.66 -19.18
C VAL A 112 1.66 -52.68 -17.65
N ASN A 113 1.14 -51.64 -16.98
CA ASN A 113 1.23 -51.44 -15.53
C ASN A 113 2.66 -51.59 -14.98
N PRO A 114 3.60 -50.79 -15.41
CA PRO A 114 5.04 -51.02 -15.13
C PRO A 114 5.40 -50.82 -13.65
N CYS A 115 4.56 -50.16 -12.85
CA CYS A 115 4.78 -49.94 -11.44
C CYS A 115 4.27 -51.16 -10.58
N GLY A 116 3.64 -52.14 -11.19
CA GLY A 116 3.31 -53.38 -10.54
C GLY A 116 2.14 -53.32 -9.56
N ASP A 117 1.28 -52.34 -9.67
CA ASP A 117 0.08 -52.19 -8.86
C ASP A 117 -1.17 -52.40 -9.73
N PRO A 118 -2.11 -53.32 -9.38
CA PRO A 118 -2.19 -54.08 -8.12
C PRO A 118 -1.16 -55.24 -8.01
N PRO A 119 -0.98 -55.82 -6.82
CA PRO A 119 -0.09 -56.95 -6.60
C PRO A 119 -0.37 -58.14 -7.54
N GLY A 120 0.68 -58.71 -8.05
CA GLY A 120 0.64 -59.66 -9.13
C GLY A 120 1.07 -59.07 -10.47
N GLY A 121 1.25 -57.78 -10.54
CA GLY A 121 1.88 -57.06 -11.63
C GLY A 121 1.09 -57.02 -12.93
N VAL A 122 1.82 -56.99 -14.04
CA VAL A 122 1.26 -56.90 -15.36
C VAL A 122 0.22 -58.02 -15.65
N GLY A 123 -0.99 -57.58 -16.00
CA GLY A 123 -2.07 -58.48 -16.40
C GLY A 123 -3.03 -58.91 -15.32
N ALA A 124 -2.77 -58.61 -14.06
CA ALA A 124 -3.73 -58.85 -12.98
C ALA A 124 -4.63 -57.64 -12.77
N ALA A 125 -5.93 -57.81 -12.71
CA ALA A 125 -6.94 -56.82 -12.35
C ALA A 125 -6.79 -55.43 -13.05
N LEU A 126 -6.40 -55.42 -14.34
CA LEU A 126 -6.21 -54.20 -15.13
C LEU A 126 -7.46 -53.79 -15.94
N THR A 127 -8.60 -54.37 -15.60
CA THR A 127 -9.87 -54.04 -16.25
C THR A 127 -10.92 -53.70 -15.22
N PRO A 128 -11.81 -52.74 -15.53
CA PRO A 128 -12.95 -52.48 -14.67
C PRO A 128 -13.80 -53.73 -14.43
N PRO A 129 -14.41 -53.87 -13.25
CA PRO A 129 -14.41 -52.92 -12.13
C PRO A 129 -13.24 -53.08 -11.15
N THR A 130 -12.36 -54.04 -11.27
CA THR A 130 -11.35 -54.41 -10.26
C THR A 130 -9.96 -53.86 -10.54
N ALA A 131 -9.82 -52.96 -11.52
CA ALA A 131 -8.55 -52.30 -11.78
C ALA A 131 -8.16 -51.33 -10.63
N GLU A 132 -6.87 -51.27 -10.30
CA GLU A 132 -6.31 -50.50 -9.21
C GLU A 132 -5.09 -49.64 -9.65
N GLY A 133 -4.54 -49.85 -10.84
CA GLY A 133 -3.36 -49.17 -11.36
C GLY A 133 -3.63 -47.75 -11.86
N GLY A 134 -2.63 -47.14 -12.48
CA GLY A 134 -2.71 -45.79 -13.02
C GLY A 134 -2.99 -44.75 -11.94
N ALA A 135 -3.95 -43.84 -12.20
CA ALA A 135 -4.34 -42.81 -11.24
C ALA A 135 -4.98 -43.36 -9.97
N LEU A 136 -5.48 -44.59 -9.99
CA LEU A 136 -6.10 -45.23 -8.82
C LEU A 136 -5.09 -45.47 -7.69
N ARG A 137 -3.78 -45.52 -7.99
CA ARG A 137 -2.71 -45.61 -7.00
C ARG A 137 -2.73 -44.46 -5.99
N SER A 138 -3.30 -43.33 -6.36
CA SER A 138 -3.53 -42.23 -5.39
C SER A 138 -4.50 -42.62 -4.26
N GLN A 139 -5.21 -43.79 -4.37
CA GLN A 139 -6.09 -44.33 -3.34
C GLN A 139 -5.50 -45.53 -2.58
N ASP A 140 -4.25 -45.93 -2.83
CA ASP A 140 -3.59 -47.10 -2.19
C ASP A 140 -3.64 -47.13 -0.65
N PRO A 141 -3.58 -46.01 0.07
CA PRO A 141 -3.73 -46.04 1.51
C PRO A 141 -5.07 -46.63 1.99
N ARG A 142 -6.05 -46.82 1.08
CA ARG A 142 -7.34 -47.43 1.34
C ARG A 142 -7.40 -48.94 0.97
N THR A 143 -6.40 -49.42 0.24
CA THR A 143 -6.30 -50.82 -0.20
C THR A 143 -5.20 -51.56 0.57
N PRO A 144 -5.41 -51.92 1.86
CA PRO A 144 -4.36 -52.36 2.77
C PRO A 144 -3.77 -53.73 2.44
N ALA A 145 -4.27 -54.41 1.42
CA ALA A 145 -3.71 -55.68 0.93
C ALA A 145 -2.47 -55.44 0.04
N ASP A 146 -2.26 -54.20 -0.42
CA ASP A 146 -1.24 -53.82 -1.37
C ASP A 146 -0.18 -52.92 -0.71
N PRO A 147 1.07 -52.95 -1.19
CA PRO A 147 2.06 -51.95 -0.79
C PRO A 147 1.60 -50.56 -1.21
N ALA A 148 1.60 -49.60 -0.29
CA ALA A 148 1.25 -48.23 -0.62
C ALA A 148 2.30 -47.65 -1.58
N THR A 149 1.83 -47.11 -2.70
CA THR A 149 2.62 -46.23 -3.55
C THR A 149 2.68 -44.80 -2.96
N LEU A 150 3.58 -43.96 -3.45
CA LEU A 150 3.69 -42.55 -3.01
C LEU A 150 2.97 -41.63 -3.97
N ASP A 151 2.29 -42.15 -4.97
CA ASP A 151 1.62 -41.40 -6.03
C ASP A 151 0.39 -40.66 -5.49
N GLY A 152 0.15 -39.46 -5.99
CA GLY A 152 -0.98 -38.65 -5.59
C GLY A 152 -1.04 -38.33 -4.10
N SER A 153 0.10 -38.12 -3.44
CA SER A 153 0.15 -38.04 -1.98
C SER A 153 0.98 -36.84 -1.46
N VAL A 154 0.77 -36.57 -0.17
CA VAL A 154 1.63 -35.68 0.63
C VAL A 154 2.34 -36.48 1.69
N LEU A 155 3.64 -36.44 1.70
CA LEU A 155 4.52 -37.10 2.64
C LEU A 155 4.96 -36.16 3.74
N ARG A 156 5.15 -36.68 4.97
CA ARG A 156 5.75 -35.97 6.09
C ARG A 156 6.95 -36.76 6.62
N LEU A 157 8.16 -36.22 6.38
CA LEU A 157 9.42 -36.94 6.48
C LEU A 157 10.39 -36.33 7.49
N ASP A 158 11.20 -37.16 8.07
CA ASP A 158 12.45 -36.75 8.74
C ASP A 158 13.43 -36.24 7.67
N PRO A 159 13.85 -34.98 7.71
CA PRO A 159 14.70 -34.39 6.68
C PRO A 159 16.13 -34.95 6.65
N SER A 160 16.53 -35.69 7.66
CA SER A 160 17.87 -36.31 7.72
C SER A 160 17.94 -37.69 7.09
N THR A 161 16.83 -38.41 7.09
CA THR A 161 16.78 -39.83 6.71
C THR A 161 15.79 -40.16 5.60
N GLY A 162 14.79 -39.31 5.33
CA GLY A 162 13.67 -39.60 4.43
C GLY A 162 12.67 -40.62 5.00
N ALA A 163 12.85 -41.03 6.24
CA ALA A 163 11.89 -41.89 6.92
C ALA A 163 10.64 -41.12 7.35
N ALA A 164 9.57 -41.82 7.65
CA ALA A 164 8.37 -41.22 8.22
C ALA A 164 8.69 -40.46 9.51
N MET A 165 8.20 -39.26 9.64
CA MET A 165 8.35 -38.47 10.85
C MET A 165 7.55 -39.04 11.99
N ALA A 166 8.06 -39.01 13.21
CA ALA A 166 7.33 -39.42 14.40
C ALA A 166 5.98 -38.70 14.51
N GLY A 167 4.93 -39.39 14.87
CA GLY A 167 3.58 -38.86 14.95
C GLY A 167 2.79 -38.87 13.64
N ASN A 168 3.33 -39.41 12.55
CA ASN A 168 2.54 -39.66 11.34
C ASN A 168 1.37 -40.60 11.64
N PRO A 169 0.20 -40.41 11.00
CA PRO A 169 -1.01 -41.16 11.31
C PRO A 169 -0.84 -42.70 11.18
N MET A 170 -0.09 -43.12 10.16
CA MET A 170 0.14 -44.56 9.87
C MET A 170 1.53 -45.02 10.33
N ILE A 171 2.16 -44.39 11.31
CA ILE A 171 3.51 -44.74 11.79
C ILE A 171 3.65 -46.17 12.26
N GLY A 172 2.56 -46.83 12.68
CA GLY A 172 2.52 -48.22 13.10
C GLY A 172 2.33 -49.23 11.96
N SER A 173 2.18 -48.80 10.72
CA SER A 173 2.06 -49.71 9.57
C SER A 173 3.32 -50.54 9.36
N SER A 174 3.19 -51.76 8.85
CA SER A 174 4.33 -52.56 8.38
C SER A 174 4.95 -52.01 7.11
N ASP A 175 4.14 -51.28 6.30
CA ASP A 175 4.56 -50.67 5.06
C ASP A 175 5.30 -49.35 5.30
N PRO A 176 6.55 -49.21 4.84
CA PRO A 176 7.34 -47.98 5.01
C PRO A 176 6.76 -46.78 4.27
N ASN A 177 6.10 -46.98 3.10
CA ASN A 177 5.50 -45.90 2.33
C ASN A 177 4.22 -45.39 2.99
N ALA A 178 3.36 -46.28 3.41
CA ALA A 178 2.16 -45.93 4.19
C ALA A 178 2.50 -45.07 5.41
N ARG A 179 3.60 -45.39 6.12
CA ARG A 179 4.06 -44.57 7.27
C ARG A 179 4.39 -43.12 6.92
N ARG A 180 4.85 -42.84 5.69
CA ARG A 180 5.24 -41.50 5.20
C ARG A 180 4.05 -40.63 4.87
N VAL A 181 2.93 -41.23 4.43
CA VAL A 181 1.76 -40.54 3.89
C VAL A 181 0.96 -39.85 4.99
N VAL A 182 0.60 -38.58 4.79
CA VAL A 182 -0.30 -37.78 5.64
C VAL A 182 -1.54 -37.29 4.89
N ALA A 183 -1.50 -37.30 3.57
CA ALA A 183 -2.65 -37.10 2.71
C ALA A 183 -2.47 -37.84 1.38
N HIS A 184 -3.56 -38.20 0.72
CA HIS A 184 -3.59 -38.90 -0.55
C HIS A 184 -4.83 -38.52 -1.36
N GLY A 185 -4.99 -39.14 -2.54
CA GLY A 185 -6.12 -38.84 -3.41
C GLY A 185 -5.97 -37.49 -4.11
N LEU A 186 -4.76 -37.16 -4.53
CA LEU A 186 -4.39 -35.98 -5.27
C LEU A 186 -3.98 -36.37 -6.69
N ARG A 187 -4.22 -35.48 -7.66
CA ARG A 187 -3.84 -35.69 -9.06
C ARG A 187 -2.43 -35.18 -9.35
N ASN A 188 -2.23 -33.90 -9.20
CA ASN A 188 -0.95 -33.24 -9.45
C ASN A 188 -0.77 -32.07 -8.48
N PRO A 189 -0.47 -32.36 -7.20
CA PRO A 189 -0.24 -31.36 -6.16
C PRO A 189 1.06 -30.61 -6.44
N PHE A 190 0.99 -29.68 -7.40
CA PHE A 190 2.15 -29.10 -8.07
C PHE A 190 2.96 -28.16 -7.18
N ARG A 191 2.28 -27.35 -6.34
CA ARG A 191 2.94 -26.47 -5.37
C ARG A 191 2.20 -26.48 -4.05
N MET A 192 2.97 -26.31 -2.98
CA MET A 192 2.43 -26.23 -1.62
C MET A 192 3.11 -25.16 -0.79
N THR A 193 2.45 -24.75 0.27
CA THR A 193 3.00 -23.88 1.31
C THR A 193 2.53 -24.33 2.68
N VAL A 194 3.31 -24.06 3.72
CA VAL A 194 2.89 -24.25 5.10
C VAL A 194 2.44 -22.90 5.65
N ARG A 195 1.22 -22.87 6.20
CA ARG A 195 0.70 -21.64 6.79
C ARG A 195 1.59 -21.18 7.95
N PRO A 196 2.10 -19.92 7.92
CA PRO A 196 3.02 -19.43 8.94
C PRO A 196 2.51 -19.59 10.37
N GLY A 197 3.37 -20.10 11.26
CA GLY A 197 3.04 -20.32 12.66
C GLY A 197 2.18 -21.54 12.95
N THR A 198 1.91 -22.39 11.95
CA THR A 198 1.11 -23.61 12.08
C THR A 198 1.81 -24.78 11.39
N SER A 199 1.21 -25.97 11.45
CA SER A 199 1.59 -27.14 10.65
C SER A 199 0.54 -27.43 9.54
N GLU A 200 -0.33 -26.48 9.23
CA GLU A 200 -1.30 -26.61 8.15
C GLU A 200 -0.61 -26.57 6.80
N VAL A 201 -0.80 -27.58 5.98
CA VAL A 201 -0.29 -27.61 4.61
C VAL A 201 -1.39 -27.17 3.66
N TRP A 202 -1.06 -26.26 2.78
CA TRP A 202 -1.94 -25.77 1.72
C TRP A 202 -1.28 -26.04 0.37
N LEU A 203 -2.03 -26.54 -0.58
CA LEU A 203 -1.49 -26.93 -1.88
C LEU A 203 -2.48 -26.64 -3.00
N GLY A 204 -1.92 -26.39 -4.20
CA GLY A 204 -2.66 -26.36 -5.45
C GLY A 204 -2.57 -27.72 -6.11
N ASP A 205 -3.71 -28.36 -6.36
CA ASP A 205 -3.82 -29.62 -7.08
C ASP A 205 -4.43 -29.39 -8.45
N VAL A 206 -3.64 -29.68 -9.51
CA VAL A 206 -4.06 -29.47 -10.90
C VAL A 206 -5.09 -30.52 -11.28
N GLY A 207 -6.29 -30.06 -11.58
CA GLY A 207 -7.39 -30.93 -12.01
C GLY A 207 -7.19 -31.51 -13.42
N TRP A 208 -8.06 -32.45 -13.79
CA TRP A 208 -8.00 -33.08 -15.12
C TRP A 208 -8.75 -32.24 -16.16
N ASN A 209 -10.05 -32.06 -15.97
CA ASN A 209 -10.87 -31.41 -17.01
C ASN A 209 -12.09 -30.65 -16.46
N THR A 210 -12.27 -30.58 -15.16
CA THR A 210 -13.42 -29.92 -14.55
C THR A 210 -13.05 -28.80 -13.62
N HIS A 211 -12.17 -29.02 -12.61
CA HIS A 211 -11.85 -28.06 -11.57
C HIS A 211 -10.38 -28.07 -11.19
N GLU A 212 -9.86 -26.91 -10.90
CA GLU A 212 -8.64 -26.72 -10.11
C GLU A 212 -8.97 -26.66 -8.62
N GLU A 213 -8.05 -27.10 -7.77
CA GLU A 213 -8.30 -27.22 -6.34
C GLU A 213 -7.21 -26.52 -5.51
N LEU A 214 -7.64 -25.79 -4.49
CA LEU A 214 -6.79 -25.42 -3.37
C LEU A 214 -7.17 -26.29 -2.16
N ASN A 215 -6.31 -27.18 -1.81
CA ASN A 215 -6.52 -28.17 -0.77
C ASN A 215 -5.83 -27.78 0.54
N ARG A 216 -6.42 -28.16 1.68
CA ARG A 216 -5.91 -27.83 3.02
C ARG A 216 -5.83 -29.06 3.90
N ILE A 217 -4.65 -29.37 4.41
CA ILE A 217 -4.42 -30.39 5.44
C ILE A 217 -4.34 -29.67 6.80
N VAL A 218 -5.39 -29.75 7.59
CA VAL A 218 -5.52 -28.99 8.85
C VAL A 218 -4.58 -29.51 9.94
N ALA A 219 -4.48 -30.83 10.08
CA ALA A 219 -3.72 -31.48 11.13
C ALA A 219 -3.05 -32.73 10.58
N PRO A 220 -1.86 -32.60 9.96
CA PRO A 220 -1.17 -33.72 9.29
C PRO A 220 -0.87 -34.95 10.17
N THR A 221 -0.92 -34.78 11.49
CA THR A 221 -0.66 -35.88 12.46
C THR A 221 -1.93 -36.49 13.05
N ALA A 222 -3.10 -35.90 12.80
CA ALA A 222 -4.35 -36.40 13.41
C ALA A 222 -4.99 -37.59 12.65
N GLY A 223 -4.75 -37.67 11.35
CA GLY A 223 -5.28 -38.70 10.47
C GLY A 223 -4.81 -38.48 9.04
N VAL A 224 -4.89 -39.53 8.21
CA VAL A 224 -4.60 -39.39 6.78
C VAL A 224 -5.81 -38.73 6.11
N THR A 225 -5.56 -37.64 5.38
CA THR A 225 -6.58 -36.92 4.64
C THR A 225 -6.70 -37.50 3.23
N ASN A 226 -7.92 -37.87 2.79
CA ASN A 226 -8.18 -38.29 1.41
C ASN A 226 -8.91 -37.18 0.66
N PHE A 227 -8.33 -36.68 -0.44
CA PHE A 227 -8.94 -35.66 -1.29
C PHE A 227 -9.77 -36.22 -2.45
N GLY A 228 -9.73 -37.51 -2.68
CA GLY A 228 -10.70 -38.21 -3.49
C GLY A 228 -10.31 -38.51 -4.93
N TRP A 229 -9.26 -37.93 -5.47
CA TRP A 229 -8.79 -38.25 -6.83
C TRP A 229 -8.43 -39.74 -6.95
N PRO A 230 -8.74 -40.43 -8.06
CA PRO A 230 -9.41 -39.95 -9.28
C PRO A 230 -10.94 -40.02 -9.25
N CYS A 231 -11.53 -40.52 -8.13
CA CYS A 231 -12.97 -40.70 -8.04
C CYS A 231 -13.74 -39.37 -7.93
N TYR A 232 -13.10 -38.35 -7.39
CA TYR A 232 -13.63 -36.97 -7.25
C TYR A 232 -12.68 -35.98 -7.87
N GLU A 233 -13.25 -34.90 -8.43
CA GLU A 233 -12.55 -33.69 -8.86
C GLU A 233 -13.44 -32.48 -8.56
N GLY A 234 -12.94 -31.53 -7.77
CA GLY A 234 -13.75 -30.44 -7.25
C GLY A 234 -14.85 -30.97 -6.29
N PRO A 235 -16.05 -30.40 -6.37
CA PRO A 235 -17.14 -30.78 -5.47
C PRO A 235 -17.91 -32.04 -5.92
N ALA A 236 -17.53 -32.68 -7.03
CA ALA A 236 -18.33 -33.76 -7.66
C ALA A 236 -17.49 -34.99 -7.99
N ARG A 237 -18.16 -36.09 -8.28
CA ARG A 237 -17.52 -37.26 -8.85
C ARG A 237 -16.91 -36.93 -10.19
N GLN A 238 -15.74 -37.48 -10.50
CA GLN A 238 -15.07 -37.28 -11.76
C GLN A 238 -15.73 -38.17 -12.86
N PRO A 239 -16.37 -37.60 -13.88
CA PRO A 239 -17.23 -38.36 -14.79
C PRO A 239 -16.53 -39.45 -15.58
N GLY A 240 -15.24 -39.28 -15.91
CA GLY A 240 -14.46 -40.24 -16.65
C GLY A 240 -14.18 -41.52 -15.87
N TYR A 241 -13.99 -41.42 -14.55
CA TYR A 241 -13.77 -42.55 -13.66
C TYR A 241 -15.08 -43.13 -13.11
N ASP A 242 -16.09 -42.28 -12.84
CA ASP A 242 -17.43 -42.71 -12.39
C ASP A 242 -18.09 -43.65 -13.44
N GLY A 243 -17.92 -43.35 -14.72
CA GLY A 243 -18.47 -44.16 -15.81
C GLY A 243 -17.82 -45.53 -16.04
N LEU A 244 -16.75 -45.87 -15.29
CA LEU A 244 -16.05 -47.15 -15.39
C LEU A 244 -16.44 -48.15 -14.29
N ASP A 245 -17.30 -47.74 -13.34
CA ASP A 245 -17.78 -48.56 -12.20
C ASP A 245 -16.61 -49.18 -11.41
N LEU A 246 -15.50 -48.44 -11.21
CA LEU A 246 -14.30 -48.95 -10.57
C LEU A 246 -14.54 -49.21 -9.07
N SER A 247 -14.24 -50.45 -8.62
CA SER A 247 -14.48 -50.88 -7.25
C SER A 247 -13.86 -49.96 -6.19
N VAL A 248 -12.68 -49.41 -6.44
CA VAL A 248 -12.01 -48.44 -5.57
C VAL A 248 -12.87 -47.18 -5.44
N CYS A 249 -13.39 -46.64 -6.53
CA CYS A 249 -14.24 -45.44 -6.52
C CYS A 249 -15.63 -45.75 -5.94
N GLU A 250 -16.26 -46.88 -6.34
CA GLU A 250 -17.56 -47.25 -5.79
C GLU A 250 -17.53 -47.45 -4.28
N SER A 251 -16.45 -48.06 -3.77
CA SER A 251 -16.24 -48.18 -2.31
C SER A 251 -16.08 -46.84 -1.62
N LEU A 252 -15.46 -45.87 -2.28
CA LEU A 252 -15.31 -44.51 -1.77
C LEU A 252 -16.64 -43.76 -1.78
N TYR A 253 -17.42 -43.87 -2.85
CA TYR A 253 -18.78 -43.32 -2.93
C TYR A 253 -19.71 -43.87 -1.87
N GLY A 254 -19.58 -45.20 -1.58
CA GLY A 254 -20.35 -45.87 -0.54
C GLY A 254 -19.92 -45.56 0.90
N ALA A 255 -18.71 -45.01 1.11
CA ALA A 255 -18.18 -44.76 2.45
C ALA A 255 -18.85 -43.58 3.16
N GLY A 256 -19.64 -42.77 2.44
CA GLY A 256 -20.45 -41.68 2.98
C GLY A 256 -19.71 -40.37 3.19
N THR A 257 -20.45 -39.40 3.75
CA THR A 257 -19.94 -38.05 3.99
C THR A 257 -18.78 -38.06 4.99
N GLY A 258 -17.66 -37.45 4.62
CA GLY A 258 -16.44 -37.35 5.44
C GLY A 258 -15.37 -38.40 5.09
N ALA A 259 -15.64 -39.32 4.14
CA ALA A 259 -14.60 -40.20 3.60
C ALA A 259 -13.63 -39.44 2.68
N VAL A 260 -14.07 -38.32 2.10
CA VAL A 260 -13.29 -37.43 1.28
C VAL A 260 -13.34 -36.04 1.90
N ALA A 261 -12.17 -35.39 2.01
CA ALA A 261 -12.06 -33.99 2.31
C ALA A 261 -12.23 -33.20 1.00
N GLY A 262 -13.32 -32.46 0.89
CA GLY A 262 -13.49 -31.57 -0.26
C GLY A 262 -12.42 -30.43 -0.28
N PRO A 263 -12.13 -29.86 -1.45
CA PRO A 263 -11.20 -28.77 -1.55
C PRO A 263 -11.63 -27.56 -0.69
N TYR A 264 -10.68 -26.88 -0.13
CA TYR A 264 -10.96 -25.63 0.58
C TYR A 264 -11.58 -24.57 -0.36
N TYR A 265 -11.05 -24.50 -1.55
CA TYR A 265 -11.59 -23.73 -2.65
C TYR A 265 -11.32 -24.45 -3.98
N SER A 266 -12.28 -24.41 -4.89
CA SER A 266 -12.10 -24.91 -6.25
C SER A 266 -12.69 -23.93 -7.26
N TYR A 267 -12.16 -23.94 -8.48
CA TYR A 267 -12.68 -23.15 -9.58
C TYR A 267 -12.72 -23.96 -10.88
N PRO A 268 -13.80 -23.83 -11.68
CA PRO A 268 -13.95 -24.62 -12.90
C PRO A 268 -13.00 -24.13 -13.99
N HIS A 269 -12.54 -25.04 -14.84
CA HIS A 269 -11.67 -24.73 -15.98
C HIS A 269 -12.25 -23.67 -16.94
N ALA A 270 -13.56 -23.62 -17.11
CA ALA A 270 -14.22 -22.68 -17.99
C ALA A 270 -14.77 -21.42 -17.28
N GLY A 271 -14.64 -21.33 -15.97
CA GLY A 271 -15.20 -20.22 -15.16
C GLY A 271 -14.16 -19.16 -14.78
N GLN A 272 -14.63 -17.95 -14.47
CA GLN A 272 -13.80 -16.92 -13.86
C GLN A 272 -13.55 -17.22 -12.36
N VAL A 273 -12.35 -16.94 -11.89
CA VAL A 273 -12.00 -16.99 -10.45
C VAL A 273 -12.59 -15.78 -9.74
N VAL A 274 -12.51 -14.60 -10.38
CA VAL A 274 -13.09 -13.35 -9.90
C VAL A 274 -13.99 -12.77 -10.97
N ALA A 275 -15.21 -12.43 -10.61
CA ALA A 275 -16.18 -11.88 -11.57
C ALA A 275 -15.65 -10.60 -12.24
N GLY A 276 -15.68 -10.58 -13.57
CA GLY A 276 -15.25 -9.43 -14.37
C GLY A 276 -13.73 -9.31 -14.57
N GLU A 277 -12.95 -10.31 -14.15
CA GLU A 277 -11.50 -10.34 -14.39
C GLU A 277 -11.15 -10.50 -15.87
N THR A 278 -9.92 -10.15 -16.21
CA THR A 278 -9.37 -10.26 -17.58
C THR A 278 -8.54 -11.53 -17.78
N CYS A 279 -8.44 -12.39 -16.77
CA CYS A 279 -7.73 -13.66 -16.84
C CYS A 279 -8.39 -14.59 -17.88
N PRO A 280 -7.63 -15.27 -18.74
CA PRO A 280 -8.19 -16.21 -19.70
C PRO A 280 -8.99 -17.33 -19.03
N THR A 281 -9.99 -17.85 -19.73
CA THR A 281 -10.77 -19.02 -19.34
C THR A 281 -10.71 -20.07 -20.43
N GLY A 282 -10.99 -21.35 -20.13
CA GLY A 282 -11.00 -22.43 -21.11
C GLY A 282 -9.82 -23.38 -21.05
N GLY A 283 -8.82 -23.08 -20.23
CA GLY A 283 -7.73 -23.94 -19.80
C GLY A 283 -7.33 -23.51 -18.41
N SER A 284 -6.80 -24.42 -17.59
CA SER A 284 -6.43 -24.13 -16.21
C SER A 284 -5.33 -25.06 -15.75
N SER A 285 -4.44 -24.56 -14.91
CA SER A 285 -3.40 -25.35 -14.25
C SER A 285 -2.95 -24.57 -13.03
N THR A 286 -3.54 -24.84 -11.87
CA THR A 286 -3.14 -24.20 -10.62
C THR A 286 -1.66 -24.45 -10.34
N ALA A 287 -0.95 -23.39 -9.97
CA ALA A 287 0.49 -23.45 -9.84
C ALA A 287 0.93 -22.97 -8.43
N GLY A 288 1.61 -21.86 -8.32
CA GLY A 288 2.16 -21.35 -7.08
C GLY A 288 1.12 -21.05 -6.01
N VAL A 289 1.46 -21.30 -4.74
CA VAL A 289 0.68 -20.94 -3.57
C VAL A 289 1.60 -20.37 -2.49
N ALA A 290 1.25 -19.21 -1.91
CA ALA A 290 2.07 -18.59 -0.86
C ALA A 290 1.22 -17.81 0.14
N PHE A 291 1.53 -17.93 1.43
CA PHE A 291 0.94 -17.09 2.46
C PHE A 291 1.69 -15.81 2.66
N TYR A 292 0.95 -14.70 2.69
CA TYR A 292 1.51 -13.44 3.16
C TYR A 292 1.60 -13.43 4.69
N PRO A 293 2.66 -12.85 5.30
CA PRO A 293 2.80 -12.79 6.75
C PRO A 293 1.59 -12.16 7.44
N ALA A 294 1.20 -12.70 8.60
CA ALA A 294 0.11 -12.15 9.41
C ALA A 294 0.45 -10.80 10.05
N ALA A 295 1.74 -10.45 10.13
CA ALA A 295 2.22 -9.18 10.65
C ALA A 295 3.48 -8.74 9.87
N GLY A 296 3.67 -7.43 9.74
CA GLY A 296 4.77 -6.86 8.96
C GLY A 296 4.56 -6.93 7.45
N GLY A 297 5.67 -6.72 6.72
CA GLY A 297 5.70 -6.72 5.26
C GLY A 297 5.24 -5.39 4.63
N PRO A 298 5.65 -5.13 3.37
CA PRO A 298 5.41 -3.86 2.69
C PRO A 298 3.99 -3.71 2.15
N TYR A 299 3.21 -4.80 2.01
CA TYR A 299 1.86 -4.70 1.46
C TYR A 299 0.87 -4.17 2.48
N PRO A 300 -0.22 -3.51 2.03
CA PRO A 300 -1.28 -3.00 2.90
C PRO A 300 -1.82 -4.04 3.87
N ALA A 301 -2.33 -3.58 5.01
CA ALA A 301 -2.85 -4.45 6.08
C ALA A 301 -3.93 -5.43 5.60
N ALA A 302 -4.65 -5.11 4.53
CA ALA A 302 -5.65 -5.99 3.92
C ALA A 302 -5.08 -7.30 3.33
N TYR A 303 -3.77 -7.39 3.13
CA TYR A 303 -3.11 -8.60 2.64
C TYR A 303 -2.54 -9.48 3.76
N ARG A 304 -2.53 -9.01 5.02
CA ARG A 304 -1.99 -9.77 6.14
C ARG A 304 -2.72 -11.10 6.33
N GLY A 305 -1.98 -12.20 6.33
CA GLY A 305 -2.53 -13.54 6.43
C GLY A 305 -3.28 -14.03 5.19
N ALA A 306 -3.20 -13.30 4.08
CA ALA A 306 -3.81 -13.70 2.81
C ALA A 306 -3.07 -14.88 2.18
N LEU A 307 -3.79 -15.65 1.37
CA LEU A 307 -3.22 -16.67 0.49
C LEU A 307 -3.17 -16.14 -0.93
N PHE A 308 -1.99 -16.11 -1.53
CA PHE A 308 -1.80 -15.91 -2.95
C PHE A 308 -1.79 -17.25 -3.66
N PHE A 309 -2.41 -17.33 -4.81
CA PHE A 309 -2.38 -18.52 -5.67
C PHE A 309 -2.35 -18.12 -7.13
N ALA A 310 -1.74 -18.95 -7.94
CA ALA A 310 -1.51 -18.69 -9.36
C ALA A 310 -2.05 -19.81 -10.23
N ASP A 311 -2.28 -19.48 -11.50
CA ASP A 311 -2.58 -20.46 -12.54
C ASP A 311 -1.68 -20.20 -13.76
N TYR A 312 -0.92 -21.22 -14.12
CA TYR A 312 0.02 -21.18 -15.24
C TYR A 312 -0.67 -20.90 -16.57
N THR A 313 -1.75 -21.64 -16.86
CA THR A 313 -2.45 -21.55 -18.14
C THR A 313 -3.25 -20.25 -18.27
N ARG A 314 -3.77 -19.75 -17.16
CA ARG A 314 -4.52 -18.50 -17.11
C ARG A 314 -3.64 -17.26 -16.98
N ASP A 315 -2.34 -17.42 -16.83
CA ASP A 315 -1.40 -16.32 -16.75
C ASP A 315 -1.74 -15.29 -15.66
N CYS A 316 -2.27 -15.75 -14.52
CA CYS A 316 -2.80 -14.88 -13.48
C CYS A 316 -2.39 -15.32 -12.07
N ILE A 317 -2.31 -14.33 -11.18
CA ILE A 317 -2.14 -14.49 -9.74
C ILE A 317 -3.35 -13.84 -9.05
N TRP A 318 -3.98 -14.58 -8.16
CA TRP A 318 -5.07 -14.08 -7.31
C TRP A 318 -4.64 -14.03 -5.85
N VAL A 319 -5.40 -13.29 -5.09
CA VAL A 319 -5.30 -13.23 -3.64
C VAL A 319 -6.63 -13.55 -2.98
N MET A 320 -6.59 -14.37 -1.96
CA MET A 320 -7.69 -14.67 -1.07
C MET A 320 -7.37 -14.06 0.30
N ARG A 321 -8.01 -12.93 0.63
CA ARG A 321 -7.72 -12.20 1.87
C ARG A 321 -8.23 -12.94 3.08
N ALA A 322 -7.58 -12.72 4.23
CA ALA A 322 -8.01 -13.37 5.48
C ALA A 322 -9.41 -12.88 5.92
N GLY A 323 -10.27 -13.80 6.27
CA GLY A 323 -11.56 -13.55 6.89
C GLY A 323 -11.45 -13.32 8.41
N ALA A 324 -12.58 -13.13 9.06
CA ALA A 324 -12.65 -12.86 10.50
C ALA A 324 -12.09 -14.01 11.37
N ASN A 325 -12.05 -15.24 10.86
CA ASN A 325 -11.46 -16.40 11.50
C ASN A 325 -9.94 -16.54 11.26
N GLY A 326 -9.33 -15.57 10.57
CA GLY A 326 -7.91 -15.56 10.20
C GLY A 326 -7.53 -16.58 9.11
N LEU A 327 -8.50 -17.24 8.46
CA LEU A 327 -8.28 -18.12 7.31
C LEU A 327 -8.53 -17.33 6.01
N PRO A 328 -7.88 -17.72 4.89
CA PRO A 328 -8.22 -17.17 3.58
C PRO A 328 -9.72 -17.29 3.31
N ASP A 329 -10.39 -16.21 2.95
CA ASP A 329 -11.83 -16.19 2.72
C ASP A 329 -12.14 -16.34 1.23
N PRO A 330 -12.72 -17.47 0.78
CA PRO A 330 -13.12 -17.66 -0.60
C PRO A 330 -14.08 -16.58 -1.15
N ALA A 331 -14.84 -15.91 -0.30
CA ALA A 331 -15.72 -14.82 -0.70
C ALA A 331 -14.98 -13.49 -0.89
N ASN A 332 -13.76 -13.35 -0.34
CA ASN A 332 -12.94 -12.13 -0.42
C ASN A 332 -11.71 -12.34 -1.33
N ARG A 333 -11.99 -12.77 -2.58
CA ARG A 333 -10.97 -12.94 -3.62
C ARG A 333 -10.83 -11.70 -4.47
N ALA A 334 -9.63 -11.49 -5.00
CA ALA A 334 -9.36 -10.46 -6.01
C ALA A 334 -8.28 -10.95 -6.98
N THR A 335 -8.33 -10.49 -8.23
CA THR A 335 -7.20 -10.62 -9.15
C THR A 335 -6.08 -9.72 -8.63
N PHE A 336 -4.91 -10.31 -8.37
CA PHE A 336 -3.74 -9.59 -7.87
C PHE A 336 -2.82 -9.15 -9.01
N ALA A 337 -2.55 -10.04 -9.95
CA ALA A 337 -1.84 -9.72 -11.19
C ALA A 337 -2.44 -10.51 -12.34
N ALA A 338 -2.78 -9.82 -13.44
CA ALA A 338 -3.09 -10.39 -14.72
C ALA A 338 -1.87 -10.26 -15.63
N GLN A 339 -1.72 -11.20 -16.61
CA GLN A 339 -0.55 -11.25 -17.50
C GLN A 339 0.76 -11.44 -16.72
N ALA A 340 0.77 -12.43 -15.84
CA ALA A 340 1.89 -12.73 -14.95
C ALA A 340 3.00 -13.57 -15.62
N SER A 341 2.96 -13.76 -16.95
CA SER A 341 3.95 -14.50 -17.74
C SER A 341 4.07 -15.97 -17.37
N ASN A 342 2.93 -16.68 -17.26
CA ASN A 342 2.85 -18.09 -16.90
C ASN A 342 3.51 -18.43 -15.56
N PRO A 343 2.96 -17.95 -14.44
CA PRO A 343 3.52 -18.15 -13.10
C PRO A 343 3.47 -19.62 -12.68
N VAL A 344 4.61 -20.18 -12.25
CA VAL A 344 4.72 -21.60 -11.87
C VAL A 344 5.03 -21.82 -10.40
N ASP A 345 5.43 -20.76 -9.69
CA ASP A 345 5.77 -20.83 -8.27
C ASP A 345 5.59 -19.47 -7.62
N LEU A 346 5.17 -19.43 -6.37
CA LEU A 346 4.99 -18.21 -5.58
C LEU A 346 5.71 -18.36 -4.24
N GLU A 347 6.50 -17.34 -3.88
CA GLU A 347 7.16 -17.28 -2.59
C GLU A 347 7.13 -15.86 -2.01
N VAL A 348 6.93 -15.75 -0.72
CA VAL A 348 7.12 -14.48 -0.02
C VAL A 348 8.55 -14.41 0.51
N ASN A 349 9.32 -13.45 0.02
CA ASN A 349 10.69 -13.26 0.47
C ASN A 349 10.72 -12.93 1.97
N PRO A 350 11.37 -13.74 2.81
CA PRO A 350 11.34 -13.54 4.26
C PRO A 350 12.10 -12.29 4.72
N ALA A 351 12.99 -11.74 3.89
CA ALA A 351 13.77 -10.55 4.23
C ALA A 351 13.03 -9.25 3.87
N THR A 352 12.31 -9.24 2.73
CA THR A 352 11.63 -8.02 2.23
C THR A 352 10.12 -8.06 2.44
N GLY A 353 9.52 -9.24 2.61
CA GLY A 353 8.08 -9.44 2.68
C GLY A 353 7.35 -9.26 1.34
N GLU A 354 8.08 -9.13 0.24
CA GLU A 354 7.49 -9.00 -1.11
C GLU A 354 7.19 -10.37 -1.70
N LEU A 355 6.14 -10.44 -2.54
CA LEU A 355 5.83 -11.64 -3.30
C LEU A 355 6.79 -11.77 -4.49
N TRP A 356 7.44 -12.91 -4.59
CA TRP A 356 8.27 -13.31 -5.71
C TRP A 356 7.62 -14.49 -6.42
N TYR A 357 7.85 -14.59 -7.72
CA TYR A 357 7.37 -15.73 -8.48
C TYR A 357 8.30 -16.10 -9.64
N ALA A 358 8.28 -17.38 -9.98
CA ALA A 358 8.95 -17.87 -11.18
C ALA A 358 7.99 -17.76 -12.36
N ASP A 359 8.40 -17.06 -13.43
CA ASP A 359 7.70 -17.07 -14.71
C ASP A 359 8.32 -18.14 -15.63
N PHE A 360 7.48 -18.78 -16.43
CA PHE A 360 7.92 -19.82 -17.34
C PHE A 360 7.84 -19.39 -18.81
N GLN A 361 7.56 -18.11 -19.08
CA GLN A 361 7.49 -17.60 -20.44
C GLN A 361 8.89 -17.30 -21.00
N ALA A 362 9.11 -17.58 -22.28
CA ALA A 362 10.37 -17.33 -22.98
C ALA A 362 11.58 -18.06 -22.38
N ALA A 363 12.48 -17.35 -21.72
CA ALA A 363 13.72 -17.89 -21.13
C ALA A 363 13.59 -18.21 -19.64
N GLY A 364 12.41 -18.01 -19.07
CA GLY A 364 12.17 -18.07 -17.64
C GLY A 364 12.78 -16.88 -16.88
N ALA A 365 12.09 -16.39 -15.87
CA ALA A 365 12.61 -15.35 -14.98
C ALA A 365 12.05 -15.50 -13.57
N VAL A 366 12.77 -14.95 -12.60
CA VAL A 366 12.26 -14.72 -11.26
C VAL A 366 11.81 -13.28 -11.17
N ARG A 367 10.53 -13.06 -10.88
CA ARG A 367 9.92 -11.75 -10.80
C ARG A 367 9.57 -11.39 -9.37
N ARG A 368 9.59 -10.10 -9.11
CA ARG A 368 9.22 -9.51 -7.81
C ARG A 368 8.04 -8.58 -8.02
N ILE A 369 7.03 -8.70 -7.18
CA ILE A 369 5.94 -7.73 -7.09
C ILE A 369 6.20 -6.87 -5.86
N SER A 370 6.59 -5.62 -6.09
CA SER A 370 6.76 -4.63 -5.03
C SER A 370 5.44 -3.89 -4.84
N PHE A 371 5.06 -3.64 -3.61
CA PHE A 371 4.01 -2.66 -3.34
C PHE A 371 4.67 -1.27 -3.42
N ALA A 372 4.55 -0.65 -4.57
CA ALA A 372 4.57 0.80 -4.60
C ALA A 372 3.18 1.24 -4.13
N GLY A 373 2.98 1.51 -2.85
CA GLY A 373 1.97 2.47 -2.43
C GLY A 373 2.16 3.68 -3.34
N ALA A 374 1.13 4.43 -3.66
CA ALA A 374 1.33 5.70 -4.34
C ALA A 374 2.35 6.46 -3.48
N ASN A 375 3.63 6.36 -3.85
CA ASN A 375 4.70 7.05 -3.15
C ASN A 375 4.43 8.52 -3.35
N THR A 376 4.07 9.19 -2.29
CA THR A 376 3.91 10.63 -2.32
C THR A 376 5.29 11.21 -2.12
N PRO A 377 5.79 12.07 -3.02
CA PRO A 377 7.07 12.71 -2.79
C PRO A 377 7.08 13.42 -1.43
N PRO A 378 8.22 13.46 -0.76
CA PRO A 378 8.38 14.27 0.44
C PRO A 378 8.11 15.75 0.13
N THR A 379 7.87 16.53 1.15
CA THR A 379 7.87 17.99 1.06
C THR A 379 9.19 18.49 1.63
N ALA A 380 10.03 19.08 0.76
CA ALA A 380 11.26 19.73 1.18
C ALA A 380 10.95 21.04 1.90
N ALA A 381 11.69 21.35 2.95
CA ALA A 381 11.60 22.61 3.68
C ALA A 381 13.00 23.05 4.12
N ALA A 382 13.60 23.92 3.31
CA ALA A 382 14.89 24.52 3.57
C ALA A 382 14.77 25.78 4.42
N SER A 383 15.69 25.98 5.33
CA SER A 383 15.85 27.21 6.09
C SER A 383 17.32 27.52 6.27
N ALA A 384 17.63 28.80 6.40
CA ALA A 384 19.01 29.25 6.57
C ALA A 384 19.10 30.40 7.58
N SER A 385 20.23 30.49 8.27
CA SER A 385 20.51 31.61 9.19
C SER A 385 22.04 31.84 9.31
N PRO A 386 22.48 33.12 9.18
CA PRO A 386 21.74 34.26 8.69
C PRO A 386 21.50 34.19 7.15
N THR A 387 20.43 34.83 6.65
CA THR A 387 20.15 34.88 5.20
C THR A 387 20.83 36.09 4.50
N SER A 388 21.40 37.01 5.27
CA SER A 388 22.15 38.15 4.76
C SER A 388 23.22 38.59 5.75
N GLY A 389 24.26 39.25 5.23
CA GLY A 389 25.35 39.79 6.03
C GLY A 389 26.58 40.17 5.20
N ALA A 390 27.58 40.79 5.85
CA ALA A 390 28.85 41.11 5.17
C ALA A 390 29.57 39.84 4.70
N ALA A 391 30.20 39.91 3.51
CA ALA A 391 31.06 38.83 3.04
C ALA A 391 32.46 38.90 3.71
N PRO A 392 33.12 37.78 4.07
CA PRO A 392 32.62 36.40 3.97
C PRO A 392 31.48 36.08 4.94
N LEU A 393 30.37 35.49 4.45
CA LEU A 393 29.17 35.18 5.22
C LEU A 393 29.08 33.66 5.44
N THR A 394 29.20 33.24 6.71
CA THR A 394 28.95 31.84 7.07
C THR A 394 27.47 31.65 7.42
N VAL A 395 26.83 30.73 6.73
CA VAL A 395 25.40 30.43 6.83
C VAL A 395 25.22 29.00 7.32
N GLY A 396 24.36 28.81 8.31
CA GLY A 396 23.88 27.50 8.74
C GLY A 396 22.57 27.17 8.04
N PHE A 397 22.45 25.96 7.49
CA PHE A 397 21.28 25.47 6.79
C PHE A 397 20.59 24.36 7.55
N SER A 398 19.29 24.26 7.44
CA SER A 398 18.48 23.21 8.03
C SER A 398 17.33 22.81 7.13
N GLY A 399 17.24 21.49 6.87
CA GLY A 399 16.14 20.81 6.22
C GLY A 399 15.25 20.02 7.19
N THR A 400 15.39 20.22 8.52
CA THR A 400 14.64 19.46 9.53
C THR A 400 13.14 19.71 9.50
N GLY A 401 12.67 20.74 8.80
CA GLY A 401 11.25 21.00 8.55
C GLY A 401 10.61 20.14 7.48
N SER A 402 11.43 19.38 6.73
CA SER A 402 10.93 18.50 5.67
C SER A 402 10.14 17.34 6.24
N SER A 403 9.12 16.91 5.51
CA SER A 403 8.21 15.85 5.94
C SER A 403 7.75 14.99 4.78
N ASP A 404 7.29 13.78 5.10
CA ASP A 404 6.70 12.86 4.15
C ASP A 404 5.35 12.40 4.67
N PRO A 405 4.28 12.40 3.86
CA PRO A 405 2.97 11.93 4.27
C PRO A 405 2.87 10.40 4.40
N ASP A 406 3.85 9.64 3.85
CA ASP A 406 3.77 8.19 3.82
C ASP A 406 4.23 7.58 5.15
N PRO A 407 3.41 6.70 5.78
CA PRO A 407 3.75 6.12 7.06
C PRO A 407 5.03 5.27 7.00
N GLY A 408 6.03 5.63 7.79
CA GLY A 408 7.30 4.92 7.88
C GLY A 408 8.32 5.34 6.84
N ALA A 409 8.08 6.42 6.09
CA ALA A 409 9.06 7.01 5.21
C ALA A 409 10.30 7.47 6.01
N THR A 410 11.45 7.31 5.40
CA THR A 410 12.73 7.84 5.89
C THR A 410 13.31 8.76 4.85
N LEU A 411 13.81 9.93 5.29
CA LEU A 411 14.28 10.98 4.41
C LEU A 411 15.81 11.02 4.37
N THR A 412 16.35 11.25 3.19
CA THR A 412 17.74 11.57 2.94
C THR A 412 17.83 12.98 2.37
N TYR A 413 18.94 13.69 2.64
CA TYR A 413 19.12 15.11 2.35
C TYR A 413 20.40 15.29 1.57
N ALA A 414 20.36 16.12 0.54
CA ALA A 414 21.50 16.53 -0.25
C ALA A 414 21.38 18.03 -0.58
N TRP A 415 22.47 18.75 -0.50
CA TRP A 415 22.52 20.21 -0.67
C TRP A 415 23.37 20.60 -1.86
N ASP A 416 22.87 21.57 -2.63
CA ASP A 416 23.62 22.41 -3.54
C ASP A 416 23.78 23.76 -2.86
N LEU A 417 24.96 24.05 -2.34
CA LEU A 417 25.22 25.25 -1.53
C LEU A 417 26.02 26.29 -2.30
N ASP A 418 26.70 25.93 -3.39
CA ASP A 418 27.47 26.84 -4.25
C ASP A 418 26.72 27.28 -5.51
N ASP A 419 25.48 26.79 -5.70
CA ASP A 419 24.54 27.18 -6.77
C ASP A 419 25.05 26.74 -8.17
N ASP A 420 25.71 25.57 -8.24
CA ASP A 420 26.24 25.03 -9.50
C ASP A 420 25.28 24.01 -10.16
N GLY A 421 24.19 23.64 -9.48
CA GLY A 421 23.15 22.70 -9.92
C GLY A 421 23.43 21.25 -9.56
N ALA A 422 24.51 20.94 -8.82
CA ALA A 422 24.81 19.62 -8.29
C ALA A 422 24.54 19.56 -6.77
N PHE A 423 23.89 18.49 -6.32
CA PHE A 423 23.59 18.30 -4.89
C PHE A 423 24.68 17.49 -4.21
N ASP A 424 25.91 17.97 -4.19
CA ASP A 424 27.10 17.27 -3.72
C ASP A 424 27.91 17.99 -2.64
N ASP A 425 27.55 19.24 -2.30
CA ASP A 425 28.23 20.05 -1.31
C ASP A 425 28.08 19.57 0.13
N ALA A 426 26.90 19.04 0.47
CA ALA A 426 26.64 18.49 1.80
C ALA A 426 25.55 17.45 1.79
N ALA A 427 25.64 16.52 2.76
CA ALA A 427 24.62 15.50 3.06
C ALA A 427 24.14 15.64 4.51
N GLY A 428 22.86 15.29 4.74
CA GLY A 428 22.22 15.33 6.06
C GLY A 428 21.28 16.51 6.24
N ALA A 429 20.48 16.45 7.31
CA ALA A 429 19.41 17.42 7.57
C ALA A 429 19.92 18.81 7.94
N THR A 430 21.22 18.98 8.23
CA THR A 430 21.84 20.26 8.52
C THR A 430 23.16 20.39 7.78
N ALA A 431 23.49 21.61 7.33
CA ALA A 431 24.74 21.93 6.65
C ALA A 431 25.25 23.30 7.08
N SER A 432 26.46 23.66 6.68
CA SER A 432 27.03 25.00 6.82
C SER A 432 27.92 25.32 5.64
N TRP A 433 27.81 26.54 5.12
CA TRP A 433 28.59 27.02 4.00
C TRP A 433 29.06 28.45 4.21
N THR A 434 30.20 28.85 3.61
CA THR A 434 30.71 30.23 3.70
C THR A 434 30.83 30.85 2.34
N TYR A 435 29.99 31.86 2.07
CA TYR A 435 30.03 32.68 0.85
C TYR A 435 31.13 33.70 0.95
N GLN A 436 32.22 33.50 0.22
CA GLN A 436 33.43 34.34 0.28
C GLN A 436 33.28 35.68 -0.42
N GLN A 437 32.45 35.75 -1.45
CA GLN A 437 32.27 36.93 -2.27
C GLN A 437 30.88 37.57 -2.04
N PRO A 438 30.75 38.89 -2.20
CA PRO A 438 29.45 39.50 -2.27
C PRO A 438 28.64 38.96 -3.46
N GLY A 439 27.38 38.66 -3.24
CA GLY A 439 26.48 38.12 -4.25
C GLY A 439 25.16 37.67 -3.65
N THR A 440 24.20 37.38 -4.52
CA THR A 440 22.98 36.67 -4.17
C THR A 440 23.10 35.25 -4.65
N TYR A 441 22.87 34.30 -3.77
CA TYR A 441 22.96 32.86 -3.98
C TYR A 441 21.61 32.21 -3.68
N THR A 442 21.29 31.13 -4.36
CA THR A 442 20.02 30.38 -4.21
C THR A 442 20.27 28.90 -3.89
N PRO A 443 20.98 28.62 -2.77
CA PRO A 443 21.22 27.23 -2.40
C PRO A 443 19.93 26.42 -2.30
N GLU A 444 20.00 25.18 -2.76
CA GLU A 444 18.88 24.26 -2.82
C GLU A 444 19.09 23.04 -1.91
N LEU A 445 18.00 22.59 -1.30
CA LEU A 445 17.90 21.32 -0.60
C LEU A 445 17.12 20.34 -1.47
N ARG A 446 17.65 19.14 -1.70
CA ARG A 446 16.91 18.01 -2.21
C ARG A 446 16.67 16.99 -1.09
N VAL A 447 15.41 16.66 -0.88
CA VAL A 447 14.96 15.63 0.06
C VAL A 447 14.46 14.45 -0.74
N THR A 448 14.94 13.25 -0.43
CA THR A 448 14.56 12.01 -1.12
C THR A 448 14.10 10.98 -0.08
N ASP A 449 12.96 10.35 -0.32
CA ASP A 449 12.43 9.28 0.52
C ASP A 449 13.12 7.91 0.25
N ASN A 450 12.79 6.92 1.05
CA ASN A 450 13.32 5.56 0.92
C ASN A 450 12.78 4.78 -0.30
N LEU A 451 11.83 5.33 -1.04
CA LEU A 451 11.29 4.75 -2.28
C LEU A 451 11.77 5.48 -3.53
N GLY A 452 12.58 6.56 -3.35
CA GLY A 452 13.29 7.26 -4.41
C GLY A 452 12.54 8.44 -5.02
N ALA A 453 11.39 8.86 -4.48
CA ALA A 453 10.79 10.12 -4.85
C ALA A 453 11.47 11.28 -4.12
N SER A 454 11.52 12.45 -4.74
CA SER A 454 12.22 13.60 -4.19
C SER A 454 11.48 14.91 -4.46
N ASP A 455 11.78 15.89 -3.63
CA ASP A 455 11.34 17.27 -3.74
C ASP A 455 12.51 18.20 -3.42
N THR A 456 12.47 19.45 -3.90
CA THR A 456 13.49 20.47 -3.66
C THR A 456 12.89 21.73 -3.11
N ASP A 457 13.64 22.44 -2.26
CA ASP A 457 13.31 23.77 -1.75
C ASP A 457 14.56 24.63 -1.70
N ALA A 458 14.40 25.91 -2.01
CA ALA A 458 15.50 26.85 -2.12
C ALA A 458 15.37 28.01 -1.12
N VAL A 459 16.51 28.52 -0.67
CA VAL A 459 16.55 29.73 0.14
C VAL A 459 17.45 30.77 -0.51
N THR A 460 17.11 32.05 -0.35
CA THR A 460 17.95 33.12 -0.90
C THR A 460 18.92 33.65 0.16
N ILE A 461 20.19 33.68 -0.17
CA ILE A 461 21.27 34.23 0.67
C ILE A 461 21.88 35.46 -0.02
N THR A 462 21.96 36.58 0.71
CA THR A 462 22.60 37.82 0.23
C THR A 462 23.87 38.10 1.02
N ALA A 463 25.00 37.66 0.49
CA ALA A 463 26.30 37.95 1.07
C ALA A 463 26.77 39.34 0.62
N GLY A 464 27.39 40.08 1.50
CA GLY A 464 27.88 41.44 1.23
C GLY A 464 26.84 42.54 1.42
N ASN A 465 25.62 42.20 1.81
CA ASN A 465 24.56 43.14 2.17
C ASN A 465 23.87 42.72 3.46
N SER A 466 23.36 43.68 4.22
CA SER A 466 22.54 43.43 5.43
C SER A 466 21.27 44.29 5.34
N PRO A 467 20.15 43.85 5.96
CA PRO A 467 18.93 44.66 5.98
C PRO A 467 19.17 46.01 6.65
N PRO A 468 18.45 47.04 6.21
CA PRO A 468 18.44 48.32 6.93
C PRO A 468 17.79 48.16 8.31
N THR A 469 17.92 49.17 9.16
CA THR A 469 17.17 49.31 10.40
C THR A 469 16.15 50.43 10.26
N ALA A 470 14.87 50.07 10.22
CA ALA A 470 13.76 51.02 10.18
C ALA A 470 13.46 51.58 11.58
N THR A 471 13.07 52.84 11.66
CA THR A 471 12.70 53.46 12.95
C THR A 471 11.58 54.48 12.77
N ILE A 472 10.47 54.29 13.48
CA ILE A 472 9.38 55.28 13.56
C ILE A 472 9.70 56.28 14.63
N ALA A 473 9.93 57.55 14.22
CA ALA A 473 10.17 58.64 15.13
C ALA A 473 8.87 59.19 15.76
N SER A 474 7.77 59.16 14.99
CA SER A 474 6.43 59.54 15.45
C SER A 474 5.37 58.80 14.62
N PRO A 475 4.16 58.52 15.15
CA PRO A 475 3.71 58.78 16.53
C PRO A 475 4.29 57.76 17.50
N SER A 476 4.29 58.08 18.81
CA SER A 476 4.61 57.12 19.83
C SER A 476 3.39 56.20 20.15
N SER A 477 3.60 55.00 20.67
CA SER A 477 2.55 54.09 21.10
C SER A 477 1.65 54.62 22.23
N SER A 478 2.05 55.69 22.87
CA SER A 478 1.25 56.39 23.87
C SER A 478 0.17 57.31 23.29
N LEU A 479 0.24 57.61 22.01
CA LEU A 479 -0.81 58.39 21.32
C LEU A 479 -2.16 57.66 21.44
N ARG A 480 -3.20 58.46 21.79
CA ARG A 480 -4.59 58.00 21.75
C ARG A 480 -5.37 58.89 20.81
N TRP A 481 -5.98 58.28 19.82
CA TRP A 481 -6.70 58.97 18.76
C TRP A 481 -8.22 58.94 18.98
N LYS A 482 -8.92 59.94 18.43
CA LYS A 482 -10.38 59.97 18.27
C LYS A 482 -10.73 60.12 16.79
N VAL A 483 -11.93 59.76 16.42
CA VAL A 483 -12.38 59.88 15.03
C VAL A 483 -12.18 61.29 14.49
N GLY A 484 -11.53 61.36 13.33
CA GLY A 484 -11.22 62.64 12.64
C GLY A 484 -9.95 63.38 13.10
N ASP A 485 -9.25 62.86 14.09
CA ASP A 485 -7.94 63.46 14.45
C ASP A 485 -6.95 63.34 13.30
N THR A 486 -6.18 64.36 13.06
CA THR A 486 -5.04 64.30 12.16
C THR A 486 -3.82 63.78 12.90
N VAL A 487 -3.37 62.58 12.56
CA VAL A 487 -2.17 61.95 13.14
C VAL A 487 -1.04 62.10 12.14
N SER A 488 0.00 62.81 12.55
CA SER A 488 1.23 62.92 11.74
C SER A 488 2.19 61.79 12.06
N PHE A 489 2.89 61.29 11.05
CA PHE A 489 3.92 60.27 11.17
C PHE A 489 5.23 60.73 10.53
N SER A 490 6.34 60.23 11.06
CA SER A 490 7.69 60.39 10.52
C SER A 490 8.59 59.25 10.97
N GLY A 491 9.55 58.89 10.14
CA GLY A 491 10.53 57.86 10.43
C GLY A 491 11.67 57.90 9.42
N GLY A 492 12.60 57.02 9.59
CA GLY A 492 13.78 56.86 8.74
C GLY A 492 14.36 55.47 8.87
N ALA A 493 15.42 55.23 8.13
CA ALA A 493 16.18 53.99 8.27
C ALA A 493 17.67 54.27 8.06
N THR A 494 18.49 53.43 8.68
CA THR A 494 19.94 53.38 8.49
C THR A 494 20.34 51.97 8.04
N ASP A 495 21.32 51.91 7.17
CA ASP A 495 21.85 50.67 6.61
C ASP A 495 23.37 50.66 6.76
N ALA A 496 23.96 49.50 7.06
CA ALA A 496 25.41 49.37 7.32
C ALA A 496 26.25 49.67 6.08
N GLN A 497 25.73 49.38 4.88
CA GLN A 497 26.42 49.52 3.61
C GLN A 497 26.06 50.85 2.93
N SER A 498 24.81 51.24 3.02
CA SER A 498 24.26 52.42 2.29
C SER A 498 24.12 53.70 3.18
N GLY A 499 24.34 53.56 4.49
CA GLY A 499 24.17 54.67 5.44
C GLY A 499 22.69 55.04 5.67
N THR A 500 22.39 56.34 5.78
CA THR A 500 20.99 56.80 5.95
C THR A 500 20.23 56.65 4.63
N LEU A 501 19.14 55.92 4.65
CA LEU A 501 18.33 55.69 3.47
C LEU A 501 17.47 56.90 3.09
N PRO A 502 17.34 57.21 1.77
CA PRO A 502 16.51 58.32 1.29
C PRO A 502 15.00 58.00 1.44
N ALA A 503 14.16 59.03 1.43
CA ALA A 503 12.70 58.88 1.50
C ALA A 503 12.13 57.94 0.43
N SER A 504 12.77 57.81 -0.73
CA SER A 504 12.37 56.86 -1.80
C SER A 504 12.51 55.41 -1.42
N ALA A 505 13.29 55.09 -0.39
CA ALA A 505 13.48 53.73 0.16
C ALA A 505 12.47 53.38 1.25
N LEU A 506 11.59 54.36 1.63
CA LEU A 506 10.66 54.21 2.74
C LEU A 506 9.22 54.12 2.25
N SER A 507 8.44 53.20 2.82
CA SER A 507 7.00 53.10 2.55
C SER A 507 6.24 52.85 3.84
N TRP A 508 5.01 53.37 3.89
CA TRP A 508 4.15 53.26 5.05
C TRP A 508 2.85 52.56 4.72
N SER A 509 2.34 51.81 5.66
CA SER A 509 1.00 51.22 5.61
C SER A 509 0.26 51.48 6.92
N LEU A 510 -1.06 51.71 6.80
CA LEU A 510 -1.97 51.91 7.93
C LEU A 510 -3.06 50.82 7.85
N ILE A 511 -3.16 49.99 8.87
CA ILE A 511 -4.15 48.97 9.01
C ILE A 511 -5.00 49.24 10.25
N LEU A 512 -6.31 49.14 10.12
CA LEU A 512 -7.21 49.10 11.27
C LEU A 512 -7.53 47.64 11.59
N ASN A 513 -7.23 47.24 12.81
CA ASN A 513 -7.62 45.96 13.36
C ASN A 513 -8.92 46.10 14.14
N HIS A 514 -9.95 45.39 13.71
CA HIS A 514 -11.22 45.30 14.43
C HIS A 514 -11.34 43.93 15.09
N CYS A 515 -11.63 43.93 16.39
CA CYS A 515 -11.68 42.72 17.20
C CYS A 515 -13.10 42.43 17.71
N ASP A 516 -13.44 41.18 17.88
CA ASP A 516 -14.66 40.75 18.58
C ASP A 516 -14.46 40.74 20.11
N SER A 517 -15.49 40.47 20.87
CA SER A 517 -15.42 40.36 22.32
C SER A 517 -14.61 39.16 22.81
N GLY A 518 -14.29 38.21 21.95
CA GLY A 518 -13.44 37.04 22.21
C GLY A 518 -11.96 37.29 21.92
N GLY A 519 -11.61 38.50 21.40
CA GLY A 519 -10.24 38.87 21.05
C GLY A 519 -9.78 38.45 19.65
N ASN A 520 -10.67 37.87 18.79
CA ASN A 520 -10.35 37.59 17.41
C ASN A 520 -10.44 38.88 16.59
N CYS A 521 -9.37 39.21 15.86
CA CYS A 521 -9.30 40.43 15.09
C CYS A 521 -9.25 40.14 13.58
N HIS A 522 -9.86 41.01 12.80
CA HIS A 522 -9.70 41.04 11.35
C HIS A 522 -9.22 42.43 10.91
N GLN A 523 -8.56 42.48 9.77
CA GLN A 523 -7.83 43.63 9.32
C GLN A 523 -8.55 44.38 8.19
N HIS A 524 -8.53 45.72 8.27
CA HIS A 524 -8.99 46.63 7.24
C HIS A 524 -7.83 47.50 6.78
N PRO A 525 -7.27 47.32 5.58
CA PRO A 525 -6.32 48.25 5.02
C PRO A 525 -6.95 49.63 4.89
N VAL A 526 -6.30 50.66 5.48
CA VAL A 526 -6.82 52.03 5.48
C VAL A 526 -6.15 52.85 4.40
N GLN A 527 -4.84 52.93 4.43
CA GLN A 527 -4.05 53.76 3.50
C GLN A 527 -2.59 53.31 3.46
N SER A 528 -1.91 53.61 2.33
CA SER A 528 -0.46 53.45 2.19
C SER A 528 0.17 54.69 1.59
N TRP A 529 1.46 54.91 1.87
CA TRP A 529 2.22 56.04 1.37
C TRP A 529 3.60 55.52 0.92
N PRO A 530 3.80 55.35 -0.37
CA PRO A 530 5.09 54.93 -0.91
C PRO A 530 6.06 56.12 -0.97
N GLN A 531 7.34 55.82 -0.77
CA GLN A 531 8.46 56.75 -1.02
C GLN A 531 8.40 58.06 -0.22
N VAL A 532 7.96 58.02 1.02
CA VAL A 532 7.91 59.22 1.90
C VAL A 532 8.49 58.90 3.28
N ALA A 533 9.23 59.87 3.86
CA ALA A 533 9.76 59.79 5.22
C ALA A 533 8.75 60.29 6.26
N SER A 534 7.71 61.01 5.85
CA SER A 534 6.69 61.54 6.76
C SER A 534 5.39 61.81 6.04
N GLY A 535 4.31 61.93 6.80
CA GLY A 535 2.97 62.20 6.28
C GLY A 535 1.97 62.38 7.40
N SER A 536 0.69 62.34 7.05
CA SER A 536 -0.41 62.35 8.01
C SER A 536 -1.61 61.59 7.49
N PHE A 537 -2.49 61.14 8.39
CA PHE A 537 -3.77 60.55 8.06
C PHE A 537 -4.84 61.07 9.00
N SER A 538 -6.10 60.98 8.57
CA SER A 538 -7.24 61.24 9.43
C SER A 538 -7.68 59.92 10.10
N ALA A 539 -7.79 59.87 11.42
CA ALA A 539 -8.19 58.70 12.15
C ALA A 539 -9.61 58.25 11.73
N PRO A 540 -9.77 57.00 11.31
CA PRO A 540 -11.03 56.50 10.72
C PRO A 540 -12.15 56.39 11.75
N ASP A 541 -13.41 56.41 11.25
CA ASP A 541 -14.60 56.11 12.07
C ASP A 541 -14.85 54.57 12.05
N HIS A 542 -14.79 53.97 13.23
CA HIS A 542 -14.99 52.54 13.37
C HIS A 542 -15.62 52.14 14.73
N GLU A 543 -16.14 50.94 14.82
CA GLU A 543 -16.68 50.39 16.07
C GLU A 543 -15.52 49.94 17.00
N TYR A 544 -15.74 50.06 18.32
CA TYR A 544 -14.82 49.52 19.33
C TYR A 544 -15.21 48.08 19.67
N PRO A 545 -14.28 47.15 19.92
CA PRO A 545 -12.83 47.34 20.02
C PRO A 545 -12.11 47.35 18.66
N SER A 546 -11.30 48.37 18.42
CA SER A 546 -10.43 48.48 17.27
C SER A 546 -9.18 49.29 17.64
N TYR A 547 -8.09 49.09 16.92
CA TYR A 547 -6.84 49.84 17.01
C TYR A 547 -6.20 49.99 15.63
N LEU A 548 -5.31 50.95 15.52
CA LEU A 548 -4.54 51.17 14.29
C LEU A 548 -3.13 50.62 14.43
N GLU A 549 -2.62 50.02 13.38
CA GLU A 549 -1.22 49.66 13.21
C GLU A 549 -0.66 50.46 12.05
N LEU A 550 0.38 51.25 12.36
CA LEU A 550 1.12 52.00 11.38
C LEU A 550 2.51 51.39 11.24
N THR A 551 2.82 50.89 10.05
CA THR A 551 4.08 50.20 9.75
C THR A 551 4.92 51.03 8.78
N LEU A 552 6.17 51.23 9.11
CA LEU A 552 7.24 51.72 8.21
C LEU A 552 7.98 50.52 7.66
N THR A 553 8.11 50.43 6.35
CA THR A 553 8.99 49.49 5.66
C THR A 553 10.11 50.29 5.01
N ALA A 554 11.35 49.91 5.29
CA ALA A 554 12.53 50.44 4.65
C ALA A 554 13.17 49.35 3.78
N THR A 555 13.59 49.70 2.55
CA THR A 555 14.24 48.76 1.62
C THR A 555 15.55 49.38 1.15
N ASP A 556 16.65 48.66 1.28
CA ASP A 556 17.97 49.09 0.84
C ASP A 556 18.14 48.99 -0.70
N PRO A 557 19.24 49.52 -1.27
CA PRO A 557 19.50 49.36 -2.70
C PRO A 557 19.74 47.89 -3.15
N GLY A 558 20.09 47.01 -2.24
CA GLY A 558 20.26 45.57 -2.50
C GLY A 558 18.97 44.79 -2.42
N GLY A 559 17.84 45.41 -2.06
CA GLY A 559 16.51 44.80 -2.00
C GLY A 559 16.13 44.19 -0.66
N LEU A 560 17.01 44.27 0.36
CA LEU A 560 16.67 43.79 1.71
C LEU A 560 15.81 44.83 2.44
N SER A 561 14.88 44.36 3.25
CA SER A 561 13.91 45.23 3.93
C SER A 561 13.85 44.94 5.42
N ASP A 562 13.50 45.96 6.18
CA ASP A 562 13.16 45.89 7.59
C ASP A 562 11.89 46.70 7.86
N THR A 563 11.20 46.39 8.95
CA THR A 563 9.94 47.03 9.32
C THR A 563 9.92 47.46 10.77
N ASP A 564 9.41 48.66 11.03
CA ASP A 564 9.04 49.09 12.38
C ASP A 564 7.53 49.35 12.43
N THR A 565 6.85 48.93 13.52
CA THR A 565 5.41 49.05 13.63
C THR A 565 5.00 49.66 14.94
N VAL A 566 4.09 50.63 14.89
CA VAL A 566 3.52 51.26 16.07
C VAL A 566 2.02 51.00 16.13
N ARG A 567 1.57 50.46 17.27
CA ARG A 567 0.14 50.33 17.56
C ARG A 567 -0.37 51.60 18.24
N LEU A 568 -1.54 52.06 17.74
CA LEU A 568 -2.21 53.26 18.23
C LEU A 568 -3.61 52.89 18.69
N ASP A 569 -3.86 53.01 19.97
CA ASP A 569 -5.18 52.71 20.56
C ASP A 569 -6.09 53.95 20.52
N PRO A 570 -7.41 53.78 20.38
CA PRO A 570 -8.33 54.89 20.37
C PRO A 570 -8.58 55.47 21.78
N GLN A 571 -9.00 56.73 21.82
CA GLN A 571 -9.70 57.27 23.00
C GLN A 571 -11.10 56.74 23.04
N THR A 572 -11.53 56.23 24.19
CA THR A 572 -12.83 55.63 24.35
C THR A 572 -13.70 56.38 25.37
N VAL A 573 -15.00 56.27 25.21
CA VAL A 573 -16.02 56.78 26.17
C VAL A 573 -17.12 55.72 26.35
N ASN A 574 -17.64 55.67 27.57
CA ASN A 574 -18.75 54.81 27.88
C ASN A 574 -20.08 55.53 27.66
N LEU A 575 -20.95 54.98 26.79
CA LEU A 575 -22.30 55.44 26.59
C LEU A 575 -23.27 54.52 27.34
N SER A 576 -24.17 55.13 28.16
CA SER A 576 -25.19 54.36 28.88
C SER A 576 -26.52 54.47 28.15
N PHE A 577 -27.17 53.34 27.95
CA PHE A 577 -28.45 53.22 27.24
C PHE A 577 -29.53 52.78 28.20
N SER A 578 -30.65 53.53 28.22
CA SER A 578 -31.82 53.17 29.04
C SER A 578 -33.10 53.40 28.24
N THR A 579 -34.16 52.68 28.58
CA THR A 579 -35.50 52.82 27.98
C THR A 579 -36.56 52.93 29.08
N SER A 580 -37.69 53.51 28.72
CA SER A 580 -38.88 53.51 29.60
C SER A 580 -40.05 52.88 28.85
N PRO A 581 -40.55 51.70 29.26
CA PRO A 581 -40.10 50.90 30.38
C PRO A 581 -38.70 50.31 30.13
N SER A 582 -37.99 49.93 31.18
CA SER A 582 -36.69 49.25 31.09
C SER A 582 -36.83 47.83 30.51
N GLY A 583 -35.77 47.26 29.98
CA GLY A 583 -35.75 45.90 29.42
C GLY A 583 -36.07 45.83 27.91
N ILE A 584 -36.33 46.94 27.24
CA ILE A 584 -36.48 46.98 25.79
C ILE A 584 -35.09 46.75 25.16
N GLN A 585 -35.03 45.86 24.17
CA GLN A 585 -33.80 45.63 23.40
C GLN A 585 -33.53 46.85 22.51
N LEU A 586 -32.32 47.37 22.64
CA LEU A 586 -31.74 48.32 21.68
C LEU A 586 -30.61 47.65 20.89
N THR A 587 -30.57 47.91 19.60
CA THR A 587 -29.39 47.54 18.78
C THR A 587 -28.53 48.77 18.65
N VAL A 588 -27.29 48.68 19.15
CA VAL A 588 -26.25 49.73 19.02
C VAL A 588 -25.13 49.19 18.18
N GLY A 589 -24.90 49.78 17.02
CA GLY A 589 -24.00 49.21 16.01
C GLY A 589 -24.50 47.86 15.51
N SER A 590 -23.74 46.80 15.68
CA SER A 590 -24.10 45.43 15.32
C SER A 590 -24.72 44.59 16.44
N ALA A 591 -24.68 45.04 17.71
CA ALA A 591 -25.10 44.25 18.85
C ALA A 591 -26.45 44.72 19.48
N ALA A 592 -27.34 43.78 19.73
CA ALA A 592 -28.62 43.99 20.40
C ALA A 592 -28.51 43.59 21.88
N GLN A 593 -28.99 44.50 22.79
CA GLN A 593 -28.93 44.25 24.23
C GLN A 593 -30.15 44.87 24.92
N ALA A 594 -30.66 44.22 25.98
CA ALA A 594 -31.72 44.73 26.81
C ALA A 594 -31.23 45.84 27.73
N THR A 595 -31.96 46.97 27.79
CA THR A 595 -31.65 48.12 28.63
C THR A 595 -31.95 47.87 30.10
N PRO A 596 -31.22 48.45 31.07
CA PRO A 596 -30.07 49.37 30.87
C PRO A 596 -28.76 48.61 30.62
N PHE A 597 -27.89 49.16 29.76
CA PHE A 597 -26.56 48.69 29.54
C PHE A 597 -25.59 49.82 29.21
N THR A 598 -24.30 49.56 29.34
CA THR A 598 -23.24 50.48 28.97
C THR A 598 -22.41 49.88 27.84
N ARG A 599 -21.99 50.66 26.85
CA ARG A 599 -21.16 50.29 25.75
C ARG A 599 -19.97 51.27 25.62
N THR A 600 -18.78 50.69 25.53
CA THR A 600 -17.59 51.48 25.21
C THR A 600 -17.58 51.75 23.70
N VAL A 601 -17.32 52.98 23.31
CA VAL A 601 -17.20 53.43 21.91
C VAL A 601 -16.00 54.33 21.73
N ILE A 602 -15.52 54.43 20.52
CA ILE A 602 -14.44 55.39 20.21
C ILE A 602 -14.99 56.81 20.26
N VAL A 603 -14.24 57.75 20.83
CA VAL A 603 -14.65 59.15 20.92
C VAL A 603 -14.83 59.71 19.50
N GLY A 604 -15.98 60.29 19.22
CA GLY A 604 -16.32 60.83 17.91
C GLY A 604 -16.89 59.84 16.90
N SER A 605 -16.93 58.58 17.25
CA SER A 605 -17.52 57.55 16.34
C SER A 605 -19.03 57.69 16.19
N ARG A 606 -19.50 57.36 15.00
CA ARG A 606 -20.96 57.34 14.68
C ARG A 606 -21.51 55.96 14.92
N ASN A 607 -22.34 55.87 15.97
CA ASN A 607 -22.97 54.61 16.34
C ASN A 607 -24.48 54.65 15.96
N SER A 608 -24.95 53.70 15.20
CA SER A 608 -26.38 53.52 14.91
C SER A 608 -27.10 53.04 16.16
N VAL A 609 -28.26 53.59 16.48
CA VAL A 609 -29.11 53.08 17.54
C VAL A 609 -30.51 52.82 16.97
N SER A 610 -31.00 51.60 17.12
CA SER A 610 -32.34 51.24 16.72
C SER A 610 -33.11 50.52 17.84
N ALA A 611 -34.40 50.82 17.91
CA ALA A 611 -35.32 50.15 18.81
C ALA A 611 -36.33 49.33 18.00
N PRO A 612 -36.87 48.20 18.51
CA PRO A 612 -37.93 47.48 17.84
C PRO A 612 -39.17 48.37 17.68
N HIS A 613 -39.79 48.31 16.51
CA HIS A 613 -41.07 49.00 16.29
C HIS A 613 -42.15 48.47 17.27
N PRO A 614 -42.93 49.33 17.91
CA PRO A 614 -44.08 48.87 18.71
C PRO A 614 -45.05 48.14 17.79
N ARG A 615 -45.36 46.88 18.08
CA ARG A 615 -46.52 46.22 17.46
C ARG A 615 -47.77 46.98 17.89
N PRO A 616 -48.71 47.27 17.00
CA PRO A 616 -50.00 47.84 17.41
C PRO A 616 -50.72 46.85 18.34
N SER A 617 -50.76 47.14 19.61
CA SER A 617 -51.69 46.45 20.50
C SER A 617 -53.14 46.87 20.14
N THR A 618 -53.97 45.91 19.78
CA THR A 618 -55.43 46.12 19.73
C THR A 618 -55.87 46.32 21.16
N GLY A 619 -56.14 47.60 21.55
CA GLY A 619 -56.75 47.97 22.86
C GLY A 619 -56.44 49.42 23.22
N ALA A 620 -57.40 50.25 23.04
CA ALA A 620 -57.76 51.60 23.51
C ALA A 620 -56.60 52.53 24.02
N ALA A 621 -56.68 53.69 23.37
CA ALA A 621 -55.82 54.87 23.51
C ALA A 621 -55.97 55.67 24.79
N THR A 622 -54.86 56.26 25.24
CA THR A 622 -54.88 57.70 25.61
C THR A 622 -53.50 58.29 25.18
N ALA A 623 -53.62 59.36 24.41
CA ALA A 623 -52.48 60.10 23.93
C ALA A 623 -51.93 61.07 24.98
N SER A 624 -50.61 61.19 25.14
CA SER A 624 -49.98 62.41 25.53
C SER A 624 -48.71 62.66 24.70
N SER A 625 -48.71 63.80 24.11
CA SER A 625 -47.68 64.34 23.24
C SER A 625 -46.44 64.76 24.01
N ALA A 626 -45.24 64.39 23.53
CA ALA A 626 -44.09 65.28 23.60
C ALA A 626 -42.91 64.70 22.79
N GLY A 627 -42.27 65.54 22.02
CA GLY A 627 -40.90 65.39 21.62
C GLY A 627 -40.62 64.86 20.19
N ARG A 628 -40.81 65.68 19.21
CA ARG A 628 -40.25 65.49 17.87
C ARG A 628 -38.76 65.73 17.88
N THR A 629 -38.00 64.68 17.58
CA THR A 629 -36.69 64.83 16.98
C THR A 629 -36.72 64.18 15.61
N THR A 630 -36.58 65.02 14.60
CA THR A 630 -36.54 64.66 13.19
C THR A 630 -35.22 63.96 12.88
N ALA A 631 -35.27 62.69 12.62
CA ALA A 631 -34.17 62.01 11.92
C ALA A 631 -34.56 61.89 10.45
N ALA A 632 -33.79 62.57 9.61
CA ALA A 632 -33.93 62.53 8.16
C ALA A 632 -33.53 61.12 7.65
N ARG A 633 -34.36 60.58 6.80
CA ARG A 633 -34.13 59.33 6.05
C ARG A 633 -33.22 59.65 4.85
N PRO A 634 -32.05 59.06 4.66
CA PRO A 634 -31.37 59.12 3.37
C PRO A 634 -31.93 58.02 2.46
N THR A 635 -32.63 58.39 1.42
CA THR A 635 -32.80 57.61 0.21
C THR A 635 -31.58 57.82 -0.67
N THR A 636 -30.76 56.80 -0.83
CA THR A 636 -29.85 56.73 -1.98
C THR A 636 -29.93 55.34 -2.57
N SER A 637 -30.63 55.26 -3.68
CA SER A 637 -30.53 54.16 -4.63
C SER A 637 -29.22 54.29 -5.40
N SER A 638 -28.32 53.38 -5.26
CA SER A 638 -27.20 53.18 -6.16
C SER A 638 -27.44 52.00 -7.06
N PRO A 639 -27.19 52.10 -8.38
CA PRO A 639 -27.44 51.02 -9.30
C PRO A 639 -26.32 49.97 -9.19
N ARG A 640 -26.70 48.70 -9.25
CA ARG A 640 -25.77 47.56 -9.35
C ARG A 640 -24.92 47.64 -10.61
N PRO A 641 -23.64 47.37 -10.57
CA PRO A 641 -22.85 47.23 -11.78
C PRO A 641 -23.24 45.95 -12.53
N ARG A 642 -23.43 46.09 -13.83
CA ARG A 642 -23.68 44.99 -14.77
C ARG A 642 -22.38 44.17 -14.92
N ARG A 643 -22.55 42.83 -14.85
CA ARG A 643 -21.54 41.84 -15.20
C ARG A 643 -21.17 41.94 -16.69
N PRO A 644 -19.92 41.90 -17.10
CA PRO A 644 -19.57 41.82 -18.50
C PRO A 644 -19.90 40.46 -19.11
N PRO A 645 -20.20 40.40 -20.42
CA PRO A 645 -20.60 39.17 -21.09
C PRO A 645 -19.39 38.25 -21.32
N THR A 646 -19.58 36.96 -21.11
CA THR A 646 -18.63 35.88 -21.46
C THR A 646 -18.45 35.80 -22.97
N PRO A 647 -17.21 35.63 -23.49
CA PRO A 647 -16.97 35.35 -24.88
C PRO A 647 -17.34 33.93 -25.28
N PRO A 648 -17.71 33.69 -26.55
CA PRO A 648 -18.12 32.38 -27.05
C PRO A 648 -16.92 31.41 -27.21
N PRO A 649 -17.16 30.07 -27.22
CA PRO A 649 -16.09 29.10 -27.30
C PRO A 649 -15.50 29.04 -28.72
N THR A 650 -14.19 29.16 -28.82
CA THR A 650 -13.44 28.95 -30.07
C THR A 650 -13.38 27.46 -30.41
N ARG A 651 -13.84 27.08 -31.60
CA ARG A 651 -13.63 25.80 -32.25
C ARG A 651 -12.14 25.57 -32.47
N ARG A 652 -11.59 24.48 -31.95
CA ARG A 652 -10.30 23.96 -32.39
C ARG A 652 -10.45 23.26 -33.74
N ALA A 653 -9.70 23.73 -34.70
CA ALA A 653 -9.49 23.07 -35.97
C ALA A 653 -8.59 21.84 -35.77
N GLY A 654 -8.92 20.74 -36.50
CA GLY A 654 -8.15 19.52 -36.50
C GLY A 654 -6.82 19.67 -37.21
N SER A 655 -5.82 18.96 -36.71
CA SER A 655 -4.55 18.71 -37.40
C SER A 655 -4.53 17.29 -37.95
N PRO A 656 -3.93 17.08 -39.14
CA PRO A 656 -3.94 15.76 -39.80
C PRO A 656 -2.83 14.85 -39.28
N MET A 657 -3.07 13.53 -39.38
CA MET A 657 -2.06 12.49 -39.17
C MET A 657 -1.01 12.50 -40.27
N PRO A 658 0.24 12.15 -39.99
CA PRO A 658 1.16 11.65 -41.01
C PRO A 658 1.14 10.12 -41.07
N SER A 659 1.33 9.68 -42.33
CA SER A 659 1.45 8.29 -42.81
C SER A 659 2.55 7.49 -42.15
#